data_4f63a300f64ed054634b453a839ced7c
#
_entry.id   4f63a300f64ed054634b453a839ced7c
#
_cell.length_a   1.000
_cell.length_b   1.000
_cell.length_c   1.000
_cell.angle_alpha   90.00
_cell.angle_beta   90.00
_cell.angle_gamma   90.00
#
_symmetry.space_group_name_H-M   'P 1'
#
loop_
_entity.id
_entity.type
_entity.pdbx_description
1 polymer ?
#
loop_
_entity_poly.entity_id
_entity_poly.type
_entity_poly.pdbx_seq_one_letter_code
_entity_poly.pdbx_strand_id
1 'polypeptide(L)'
;MSIDVNCTAWRGFKTGEWRHVVNVRNFIQKNYTPYAGGDGFLEGTTEKTKKVWEKAHGLILEEVKKGIVDVDTTVVSGIDNFAPGYIDQDNEVIVGLQTDAPLKRIVNPFGGMRMAKSALEQYGYQLDPDVEKHFNLYRKTHNDGVFDAYPERIRVARSAGLLTGLPDAYGRGRIVGDYRRVPLYGTDFLIESKKADLKLLDGPMTDERIRLREDVSEQIRALKKMADMAAKYGCDITKPAENAHEAVQNLYMAYLAGIKENNGAATSLGRTATFLDIYIQRDMEAGILTEAGAQELIDQFIIKLRLVRHLRTPEYNELFGGDPTWVTESLGGMGVDGRTLVTKNTFRYLHTLTNLGTAPEPNLTVLWSQNLPEAFKDYCARMSIDTDSIQYENDDLMRPMYGDDYCIACCVSAMAVGKQMQFFGARANLAKSLLYAINGGVDELKGLQVIPGLEKNTEEVLDYSHVLADYKKTLAYVAELYVDTINIIHFMHDKYAYEASQMALHDTWVERLAAFGVSGLSVAVDSLSAIKFAKVMPVRDESGVAVDFKVEGEFPKYGNDDDRVDDIAVELVSFFSAELKKHALYRDAIHTLSALTITSNVMYGKKTGTTPDGRKAGEPFAPGANPRHGRDSHGALASLNSVAKIPYRAVCQDGVSNTFSITPSALGKSEEERMKNLVMILNGYFIQGAHHLNVNVMNRELLIDAMEHPEKYPTLTIRVSGYAVNFSRLSREQQLEVIKRTFHESM
;
A
#
# COMPACT_ATOMS: atom_id res chain seq x y z
N MET A 1 -0.63 30.72 -20.04
CA MET A 1 -0.75 30.26 -21.44
C MET A 1 -2.17 29.85 -21.67
N SER A 2 -2.85 30.33 -22.71
CA SER A 2 -4.13 29.76 -23.12
C SER A 2 -3.81 28.53 -23.97
N ILE A 3 -4.22 27.35 -23.47
CA ILE A 3 -4.37 26.19 -24.35
C ILE A 3 -5.31 26.65 -25.48
N ASP A 4 -5.08 26.18 -26.70
CA ASP A 4 -6.03 26.38 -27.79
C ASP A 4 -7.40 25.83 -27.32
N VAL A 5 -8.33 26.73 -27.03
CA VAL A 5 -9.68 26.43 -26.52
C VAL A 5 -10.45 25.56 -27.54
N ASN A 6 -9.93 25.40 -28.75
CA ASN A 6 -10.44 24.59 -29.85
C ASN A 6 -9.75 23.22 -29.99
N CYS A 7 -9.08 22.71 -28.96
CA CYS A 7 -8.49 21.36 -28.98
C CYS A 7 -9.55 20.32 -29.39
N THR A 8 -9.35 19.67 -30.53
CA THR A 8 -10.30 18.69 -31.10
C THR A 8 -10.54 17.51 -30.17
N ALA A 9 -9.53 17.10 -29.43
CA ALA A 9 -9.59 16.01 -28.44
C ALA A 9 -10.59 16.27 -27.30
N TRP A 10 -10.88 17.53 -27.01
CA TRP A 10 -11.83 17.94 -25.96
C TRP A 10 -13.25 18.16 -26.46
N ARG A 11 -13.52 17.86 -27.74
CA ARG A 11 -14.88 17.97 -28.27
C ARG A 11 -15.84 17.05 -27.49
N GLY A 12 -17.01 17.59 -27.17
CA GLY A 12 -18.04 16.88 -26.39
C GLY A 12 -17.89 17.04 -24.88
N PHE A 13 -16.75 17.47 -24.36
CA PHE A 13 -16.58 17.70 -22.94
C PHE A 13 -17.05 19.09 -22.51
N LYS A 14 -17.73 19.16 -21.35
CA LYS A 14 -18.17 20.40 -20.75
C LYS A 14 -16.97 21.25 -20.32
N THR A 15 -17.06 22.55 -20.56
CA THR A 15 -16.01 23.50 -20.20
C THR A 15 -15.87 23.68 -18.70
N GLY A 16 -14.68 24.05 -18.25
CA GLY A 16 -14.36 24.31 -16.85
C GLY A 16 -12.96 24.87 -16.69
N GLU A 17 -12.56 25.09 -15.46
CA GLU A 17 -11.22 25.57 -15.09
C GLU A 17 -10.11 24.65 -15.62
N TRP A 18 -10.38 23.35 -15.71
CA TRP A 18 -9.48 22.33 -16.21
C TRP A 18 -8.91 22.60 -17.62
N ARG A 19 -9.60 23.44 -18.43
CA ARG A 19 -9.08 23.86 -19.75
C ARG A 19 -7.95 24.87 -19.69
N HIS A 20 -7.76 25.52 -18.57
CA HIS A 20 -6.83 26.65 -18.43
C HIS A 20 -5.66 26.31 -17.50
N VAL A 21 -5.88 25.43 -16.53
CA VAL A 21 -4.88 24.97 -15.55
C VAL A 21 -4.99 23.46 -15.36
N VAL A 22 -3.93 22.82 -14.88
CA VAL A 22 -3.94 21.39 -14.55
C VAL A 22 -4.92 21.16 -13.39
N ASN A 23 -6.12 20.66 -13.70
CA ASN A 23 -7.16 20.39 -12.71
C ASN A 23 -8.05 19.23 -13.15
N VAL A 24 -7.53 18.00 -12.96
CA VAL A 24 -8.23 16.75 -13.34
C VAL A 24 -9.53 16.59 -12.56
N ARG A 25 -9.55 16.96 -11.27
CA ARG A 25 -10.78 16.91 -10.45
C ARG A 25 -11.90 17.75 -11.07
N ASN A 26 -11.62 18.98 -11.52
CA ASN A 26 -12.62 19.82 -12.16
C ASN A 26 -13.12 19.21 -13.47
N PHE A 27 -12.27 18.55 -14.26
CA PHE A 27 -12.67 17.79 -15.45
C PHE A 27 -13.65 16.67 -15.09
N ILE A 28 -13.34 15.86 -14.10
CA ILE A 28 -14.20 14.76 -13.64
C ILE A 28 -15.54 15.31 -13.19
N GLN A 29 -15.55 16.27 -12.26
CA GLN A 29 -16.78 16.85 -11.69
C GLN A 29 -17.73 17.43 -12.73
N LYS A 30 -17.21 17.94 -13.84
CA LYS A 30 -18.00 18.50 -14.94
C LYS A 30 -18.55 17.46 -15.90
N ASN A 31 -17.85 16.31 -16.06
CA ASN A 31 -18.06 15.44 -17.23
C ASN A 31 -18.52 14.02 -16.90
N TYR A 32 -18.28 13.49 -15.69
CA TYR A 32 -18.68 12.13 -15.39
C TYR A 32 -20.19 11.96 -15.24
N THR A 33 -20.66 10.76 -15.50
CA THR A 33 -22.05 10.36 -15.34
C THR A 33 -22.17 9.32 -14.23
N PRO A 34 -22.77 9.63 -13.08
CA PRO A 34 -23.03 8.67 -12.02
C PRO A 34 -23.88 7.51 -12.53
N TYR A 35 -23.59 6.29 -12.03
CA TYR A 35 -24.34 5.09 -12.36
C TYR A 35 -24.88 4.41 -11.10
N ALA A 36 -26.19 4.17 -11.06
CA ALA A 36 -26.88 3.53 -9.96
C ALA A 36 -27.60 2.22 -10.37
N GLY A 37 -27.44 1.79 -11.63
CA GLY A 37 -28.01 0.55 -12.13
C GLY A 37 -27.20 -0.68 -11.73
N GLY A 38 -27.66 -1.87 -12.15
CA GLY A 38 -27.01 -3.14 -11.92
C GLY A 38 -25.94 -3.50 -12.96
N ASP A 39 -25.43 -4.71 -12.84
CA ASP A 39 -24.29 -5.26 -13.59
C ASP A 39 -24.65 -5.91 -14.93
N GLY A 40 -25.93 -5.92 -15.33
CA GLY A 40 -26.42 -6.63 -16.53
C GLY A 40 -25.90 -6.15 -17.88
N PHE A 41 -25.11 -5.05 -17.93
CA PHE A 41 -24.46 -4.55 -19.12
C PHE A 41 -23.05 -5.14 -19.34
N LEU A 42 -22.49 -5.81 -18.34
CA LEU A 42 -21.11 -6.29 -18.37
C LEU A 42 -20.93 -7.41 -19.41
N GLU A 43 -19.83 -7.36 -20.11
CA GLU A 43 -19.49 -8.28 -21.18
C GLU A 43 -18.34 -9.23 -20.79
N GLY A 44 -18.32 -10.41 -21.39
CA GLY A 44 -17.20 -11.34 -21.25
C GLY A 44 -15.96 -10.91 -22.03
N THR A 45 -14.88 -11.67 -21.87
CA THR A 45 -13.61 -11.42 -22.59
C THR A 45 -13.78 -11.59 -24.10
N THR A 46 -13.19 -10.68 -24.87
CA THR A 46 -13.06 -10.85 -26.33
C THR A 46 -12.04 -11.92 -26.69
N GLU A 47 -12.05 -12.40 -27.93
CA GLU A 47 -11.09 -13.39 -28.42
C GLU A 47 -9.63 -12.87 -28.38
N LYS A 48 -9.42 -11.58 -28.61
CA LYS A 48 -8.09 -10.95 -28.47
C LYS A 48 -7.63 -11.00 -27.01
N THR A 49 -8.49 -10.59 -26.08
CA THR A 49 -8.18 -10.61 -24.66
C THR A 49 -7.90 -12.04 -24.15
N LYS A 50 -8.67 -13.05 -24.59
CA LYS A 50 -8.40 -14.46 -24.24
C LYS A 50 -6.99 -14.88 -24.64
N LYS A 51 -6.57 -14.62 -25.87
CA LYS A 51 -5.23 -14.97 -26.38
C LYS A 51 -4.12 -14.28 -25.58
N VAL A 52 -4.26 -12.97 -25.32
CA VAL A 52 -3.29 -12.20 -24.52
C VAL A 52 -3.23 -12.74 -23.09
N TRP A 53 -4.39 -13.04 -22.50
CA TRP A 53 -4.46 -13.53 -21.13
C TRP A 53 -3.90 -14.96 -20.98
N GLU A 54 -4.20 -15.86 -21.91
CA GLU A 54 -3.64 -17.23 -21.90
C GLU A 54 -2.11 -17.21 -21.90
N LYS A 55 -1.47 -16.37 -22.72
CA LYS A 55 -0.01 -16.20 -22.73
C LYS A 55 0.50 -15.59 -21.42
N ALA A 56 -0.11 -14.50 -20.96
CA ALA A 56 0.28 -13.82 -19.72
C ALA A 56 0.12 -14.72 -18.49
N HIS A 57 -1.02 -15.42 -18.39
CA HIS A 57 -1.31 -16.33 -17.29
C HIS A 57 -0.35 -17.52 -17.29
N GLY A 58 -0.04 -18.09 -18.45
CA GLY A 58 0.96 -19.14 -18.58
C GLY A 58 2.32 -18.74 -18.01
N LEU A 59 2.78 -17.52 -18.29
CA LEU A 59 4.02 -16.96 -17.77
C LEU A 59 3.94 -16.70 -16.25
N ILE A 60 2.80 -16.24 -15.72
CA ILE A 60 2.59 -16.08 -14.28
C ILE A 60 2.70 -17.42 -13.56
N LEU A 61 2.10 -18.48 -14.12
CA LEU A 61 2.20 -19.84 -13.56
C LEU A 61 3.64 -20.40 -13.64
N GLU A 62 4.38 -20.06 -14.68
CA GLU A 62 5.79 -20.39 -14.79
C GLU A 62 6.62 -19.66 -13.72
N GLU A 63 6.37 -18.37 -13.50
CA GLU A 63 7.01 -17.58 -12.43
C GLU A 63 6.76 -18.17 -11.04
N VAL A 64 5.53 -18.63 -10.75
CA VAL A 64 5.20 -19.30 -9.48
C VAL A 64 6.10 -20.53 -9.25
N LYS A 65 6.41 -21.28 -10.31
CA LYS A 65 7.24 -22.49 -10.21
C LYS A 65 8.72 -22.21 -10.11
N LYS A 66 9.23 -21.17 -10.79
CA LYS A 66 10.66 -20.85 -10.94
C LYS A 66 11.16 -19.75 -10.00
N GLY A 67 10.26 -18.98 -9.38
CA GLY A 67 10.58 -17.78 -8.61
C GLY A 67 10.60 -16.50 -9.47
N ILE A 68 11.32 -16.46 -10.58
CA ILE A 68 11.25 -15.41 -11.62
C ILE A 68 11.36 -16.05 -13.01
N VAL A 69 10.84 -15.37 -14.03
CA VAL A 69 10.94 -15.84 -15.41
C VAL A 69 12.31 -15.50 -15.99
N ASP A 70 12.72 -14.22 -15.90
CA ASP A 70 13.98 -13.72 -16.42
C ASP A 70 14.34 -12.37 -15.79
N VAL A 71 15.60 -11.93 -15.96
CA VAL A 71 16.09 -10.60 -15.57
C VAL A 71 17.17 -10.13 -16.55
N ASP A 72 17.14 -8.84 -16.89
CA ASP A 72 18.25 -8.22 -17.61
C ASP A 72 19.31 -7.76 -16.60
N THR A 73 20.53 -8.27 -16.72
CA THR A 73 21.62 -7.92 -15.82
C THR A 73 22.49 -6.78 -16.33
N THR A 74 22.30 -6.35 -17.58
CA THR A 74 23.13 -5.36 -18.28
C THR A 74 22.46 -4.00 -18.42
N VAL A 75 21.11 -3.99 -18.55
CA VAL A 75 20.31 -2.77 -18.69
C VAL A 75 19.67 -2.43 -17.35
N VAL A 76 20.00 -1.29 -16.79
CA VAL A 76 19.43 -0.80 -15.53
C VAL A 76 18.10 -0.08 -15.74
N SER A 77 17.35 0.10 -14.65
CA SER A 77 16.09 0.85 -14.64
C SER A 77 16.23 2.24 -15.27
N GLY A 78 15.18 2.64 -15.95
CA GLY A 78 15.07 3.93 -16.61
C GLY A 78 13.88 3.96 -17.56
N ILE A 79 13.30 5.13 -17.77
CA ILE A 79 12.05 5.31 -18.53
C ILE A 79 12.17 4.76 -19.96
N ASP A 80 13.27 5.03 -20.63
CA ASP A 80 13.49 4.76 -22.04
C ASP A 80 14.63 3.76 -22.34
N ASN A 81 15.11 3.03 -21.31
CA ASN A 81 16.29 2.16 -21.40
C ASN A 81 16.07 0.84 -22.14
N PHE A 82 14.82 0.39 -22.29
CA PHE A 82 14.49 -0.88 -22.94
C PHE A 82 13.83 -0.67 -24.30
N ALA A 83 14.05 -1.62 -25.20
CA ALA A 83 13.29 -1.74 -26.43
C ALA A 83 11.81 -2.06 -26.11
N PRO A 84 10.86 -1.77 -27.03
CA PRO A 84 9.47 -2.16 -26.86
C PRO A 84 9.29 -3.67 -26.70
N GLY A 85 8.53 -4.08 -25.68
CA GLY A 85 8.15 -5.47 -25.43
C GLY A 85 6.65 -5.68 -25.56
N TYR A 86 6.25 -6.91 -25.90
CA TYR A 86 4.86 -7.30 -26.12
C TYR A 86 4.59 -8.67 -25.49
N ILE A 87 3.35 -8.91 -25.07
CA ILE A 87 2.85 -10.25 -24.71
C ILE A 87 2.47 -11.00 -25.98
N ASP A 88 1.65 -10.33 -26.81
CA ASP A 88 1.16 -10.82 -28.10
C ASP A 88 0.84 -9.61 -29.00
N GLN A 89 1.81 -9.16 -29.78
CA GLN A 89 1.72 -7.91 -30.55
C GLN A 89 0.49 -7.84 -31.47
N ASP A 90 0.02 -8.97 -32.00
CA ASP A 90 -1.13 -9.01 -32.92
C ASP A 90 -2.49 -8.89 -32.20
N ASN A 91 -2.55 -9.22 -30.92
CA ASN A 91 -3.80 -9.27 -30.16
C ASN A 91 -3.87 -8.20 -29.03
N GLU A 92 -2.77 -7.51 -28.72
CA GLU A 92 -2.78 -6.45 -27.72
C GLU A 92 -3.47 -5.18 -28.25
N VAL A 93 -4.48 -4.70 -27.50
CA VAL A 93 -5.07 -3.37 -27.73
C VAL A 93 -4.44 -2.33 -26.80
N ILE A 94 -3.89 -2.73 -25.66
CA ILE A 94 -3.08 -1.90 -24.77
C ILE A 94 -1.66 -2.44 -24.79
N VAL A 95 -0.71 -1.64 -25.26
CA VAL A 95 0.70 -2.03 -25.44
C VAL A 95 1.61 -1.44 -24.38
N GLY A 96 2.75 -2.05 -24.17
CA GLY A 96 3.80 -1.60 -23.26
C GLY A 96 4.14 -2.63 -22.17
N LEU A 97 5.44 -2.81 -21.93
CA LEU A 97 5.98 -3.66 -20.86
C LEU A 97 7.12 -2.93 -20.14
N GLN A 98 7.45 -3.37 -18.94
CA GLN A 98 8.57 -2.81 -18.16
C GLN A 98 9.92 -3.03 -18.87
N THR A 99 10.06 -4.14 -19.58
CA THR A 99 11.25 -4.48 -20.37
C THR A 99 10.83 -4.88 -21.80
N ASP A 100 11.73 -5.45 -22.55
CA ASP A 100 11.52 -5.98 -23.90
C ASP A 100 10.78 -7.34 -23.94
N ALA A 101 10.52 -7.93 -22.77
CA ALA A 101 9.78 -9.19 -22.63
C ALA A 101 8.88 -9.21 -21.38
N PRO A 102 7.74 -9.95 -21.42
CA PRO A 102 6.84 -10.03 -20.27
C PRO A 102 7.51 -10.75 -19.08
N LEU A 103 7.28 -10.23 -17.87
CA LEU A 103 7.82 -10.71 -16.60
C LEU A 103 9.36 -10.76 -16.49
N LYS A 104 10.09 -10.25 -17.48
CA LYS A 104 11.53 -10.02 -17.37
C LYS A 104 11.79 -8.83 -16.46
N ARG A 105 12.52 -9.03 -15.36
CA ARG A 105 12.71 -8.06 -14.31
C ARG A 105 13.76 -7.01 -14.66
N ILE A 106 13.64 -5.85 -14.02
CA ILE A 106 14.57 -4.72 -14.15
C ILE A 106 15.53 -4.73 -12.95
N VAL A 107 16.82 -4.59 -13.22
CA VAL A 107 17.83 -4.29 -12.19
C VAL A 107 17.77 -2.80 -11.87
N ASN A 108 17.57 -2.45 -10.61
CA ASN A 108 17.57 -1.07 -10.14
C ASN A 108 18.68 -0.82 -9.10
N PRO A 109 19.87 -0.39 -9.54
CA PRO A 109 20.98 -0.10 -8.62
C PRO A 109 20.90 1.26 -7.95
N PHE A 110 20.00 2.16 -8.37
CA PHE A 110 19.85 3.50 -7.80
C PHE A 110 19.44 3.46 -6.32
N GLY A 111 18.67 2.46 -5.91
CA GLY A 111 18.35 2.22 -4.51
C GLY A 111 19.54 1.74 -3.69
N GLY A 112 20.44 0.96 -4.27
CA GLY A 112 21.63 0.43 -3.62
C GLY A 112 22.24 -0.73 -4.39
N MET A 113 23.55 -0.66 -4.61
CA MET A 113 24.29 -1.74 -5.32
C MET A 113 24.24 -3.06 -4.57
N ARG A 114 24.41 -3.05 -3.25
CA ARG A 114 24.30 -4.24 -2.41
C ARG A 114 22.93 -4.92 -2.59
N MET A 115 21.86 -4.14 -2.69
CA MET A 115 20.51 -4.66 -2.85
C MET A 115 20.33 -5.29 -4.23
N ALA A 116 20.84 -4.66 -5.29
CA ALA A 116 20.77 -5.21 -6.64
C ALA A 116 21.53 -6.56 -6.74
N LYS A 117 22.74 -6.65 -6.16
CA LYS A 117 23.53 -7.90 -6.13
C LYS A 117 22.80 -9.00 -5.35
N SER A 118 22.36 -8.74 -4.13
CA SER A 118 21.66 -9.71 -3.30
C SER A 118 20.38 -10.23 -3.96
N ALA A 119 19.64 -9.35 -4.63
CA ALA A 119 18.43 -9.73 -5.35
C ALA A 119 18.72 -10.63 -6.56
N LEU A 120 19.80 -10.38 -7.30
CA LEU A 120 20.21 -11.23 -8.43
C LEU A 120 20.73 -12.60 -7.95
N GLU A 121 21.59 -12.62 -6.93
CA GLU A 121 22.17 -13.83 -6.36
C GLU A 121 21.09 -14.80 -5.86
N GLN A 122 19.99 -14.30 -5.30
CA GLN A 122 18.84 -15.11 -4.86
C GLN A 122 18.31 -16.02 -5.97
N TYR A 123 18.36 -15.56 -7.21
CA TYR A 123 17.82 -16.27 -8.38
C TYR A 123 18.93 -16.86 -9.28
N GLY A 124 20.19 -16.87 -8.83
CA GLY A 124 21.32 -17.46 -9.56
C GLY A 124 21.88 -16.58 -10.69
N TYR A 125 21.58 -15.28 -10.69
CA TYR A 125 22.13 -14.31 -11.63
C TYR A 125 23.29 -13.52 -11.03
N GLN A 126 24.11 -12.93 -11.88
CA GLN A 126 25.20 -12.04 -11.49
C GLN A 126 25.01 -10.68 -12.13
N LEU A 127 25.30 -9.63 -11.35
CA LEU A 127 25.28 -8.27 -11.85
C LEU A 127 26.42 -8.08 -12.87
N ASP A 128 26.12 -7.38 -13.97
CA ASP A 128 27.11 -7.00 -14.96
C ASP A 128 28.25 -6.18 -14.32
N PRO A 129 29.53 -6.57 -14.54
CA PRO A 129 30.68 -5.89 -13.95
C PRO A 129 30.83 -4.42 -14.33
N ASP A 130 30.39 -4.03 -15.54
CA ASP A 130 30.47 -2.64 -15.96
C ASP A 130 29.40 -1.78 -15.26
N VAL A 131 28.20 -2.33 -15.04
CA VAL A 131 27.16 -1.68 -14.21
C VAL A 131 27.71 -1.48 -12.80
N GLU A 132 28.25 -2.52 -12.17
CA GLU A 132 28.83 -2.44 -10.82
C GLU A 132 29.94 -1.39 -10.75
N LYS A 133 30.87 -1.39 -11.71
CA LYS A 133 31.97 -0.45 -11.80
C LYS A 133 31.50 0.99 -11.93
N HIS A 134 30.53 1.27 -12.81
CA HIS A 134 30.03 2.62 -13.03
C HIS A 134 29.32 3.19 -11.80
N PHE A 135 28.49 2.38 -11.13
CA PHE A 135 27.82 2.82 -9.91
C PHE A 135 28.81 3.02 -8.75
N ASN A 136 29.76 2.13 -8.55
CA ASN A 136 30.74 2.25 -7.47
C ASN A 136 31.72 3.44 -7.65
N LEU A 137 32.06 3.78 -8.91
CA LEU A 137 33.02 4.86 -9.18
C LEU A 137 32.38 6.25 -9.31
N TYR A 138 31.17 6.34 -9.89
CA TYR A 138 30.60 7.62 -10.31
C TYR A 138 29.29 7.99 -9.63
N ARG A 139 28.73 7.07 -8.84
CA ARG A 139 27.45 7.29 -8.18
C ARG A 139 27.51 6.90 -6.70
N LYS A 140 26.80 7.67 -5.89
CA LYS A 140 26.42 7.29 -4.54
C LYS A 140 24.92 7.09 -4.51
N THR A 141 24.48 5.98 -3.95
CA THR A 141 23.04 5.65 -3.85
C THR A 141 22.46 6.19 -2.55
N HIS A 142 21.13 6.27 -2.45
CA HIS A 142 20.51 6.67 -1.19
C HIS A 142 20.81 5.69 -0.06
N ASN A 143 20.91 4.39 -0.34
CA ASN A 143 21.30 3.39 0.66
C ASN A 143 22.67 3.69 1.26
N ASP A 144 23.66 4.00 0.41
CA ASP A 144 24.99 4.39 0.88
C ASP A 144 24.92 5.65 1.75
N GLY A 145 24.21 6.68 1.29
CA GLY A 145 24.03 7.94 2.02
C GLY A 145 23.35 7.75 3.37
N VAL A 146 22.29 6.94 3.41
CA VAL A 146 21.57 6.62 4.66
C VAL A 146 22.49 5.93 5.66
N PHE A 147 23.22 4.88 5.23
CA PHE A 147 24.10 4.16 6.14
C PHE A 147 25.34 4.97 6.56
N ASP A 148 25.82 5.90 5.74
CA ASP A 148 26.87 6.83 6.16
C ASP A 148 26.38 7.82 7.24
N ALA A 149 25.09 8.19 7.18
CA ALA A 149 24.51 9.17 8.09
C ALA A 149 23.90 8.57 9.36
N TYR A 150 23.62 7.27 9.42
CA TYR A 150 23.02 6.62 10.60
C TYR A 150 23.97 6.68 11.81
N PRO A 151 23.57 7.35 12.90
CA PRO A 151 24.28 7.22 14.17
C PRO A 151 24.11 5.81 14.76
N GLU A 152 24.99 5.43 15.69
CA GLU A 152 25.00 4.08 16.28
C GLU A 152 23.66 3.70 16.93
N ARG A 153 22.99 4.65 17.60
CA ARG A 153 21.69 4.41 18.23
C ARG A 153 20.63 3.90 17.25
N ILE A 154 20.62 4.40 16.01
CA ILE A 154 19.70 3.94 14.96
C ILE A 154 20.09 2.55 14.45
N ARG A 155 21.40 2.28 14.29
CA ARG A 155 21.89 0.96 13.86
C ARG A 155 21.55 -0.12 14.88
N VAL A 156 21.71 0.17 16.17
CA VAL A 156 21.35 -0.73 17.27
C VAL A 156 19.85 -0.99 17.27
N ALA A 157 19.01 0.04 17.22
CA ALA A 157 17.55 -0.08 17.20
C ALA A 157 17.05 -0.90 15.99
N ARG A 158 17.63 -0.67 14.81
CA ARG A 158 17.34 -1.43 13.58
C ARG A 158 17.74 -2.91 13.76
N SER A 159 18.94 -3.18 14.24
CA SER A 159 19.46 -4.53 14.50
C SER A 159 18.60 -5.28 15.54
N ALA A 160 18.17 -4.61 16.59
CA ALA A 160 17.32 -5.18 17.63
C ALA A 160 15.87 -5.45 17.16
N GLY A 161 15.44 -4.87 16.04
CA GLY A 161 14.07 -5.01 15.55
C GLY A 161 13.05 -4.08 16.21
N LEU A 162 13.53 -3.00 16.82
CA LEU A 162 12.68 -1.93 17.36
C LEU A 162 12.07 -1.12 16.23
N LEU A 163 12.85 -0.79 15.20
CA LEU A 163 12.40 -0.22 13.94
C LEU A 163 12.65 -1.24 12.81
N THR A 164 11.64 -1.60 12.03
CA THR A 164 11.73 -2.63 10.98
C THR A 164 11.01 -2.21 9.71
N GLY A 165 11.53 -2.62 8.52
CA GLY A 165 10.94 -2.31 7.22
C GLY A 165 11.25 -0.89 6.72
N LEU A 166 12.30 -0.28 7.24
CA LEU A 166 12.74 1.07 6.85
C LEU A 166 13.07 1.15 5.37
N PRO A 167 12.65 2.21 4.63
CA PRO A 167 12.98 2.39 3.22
C PRO A 167 14.41 2.93 3.03
N ASP A 168 15.36 2.29 3.68
CA ASP A 168 16.78 2.63 3.63
C ASP A 168 17.54 1.91 2.50
N ALA A 169 16.86 1.02 1.78
CA ALA A 169 17.48 0.17 0.76
C ALA A 169 16.65 0.07 -0.55
N TYR A 170 15.51 0.75 -0.64
CA TYR A 170 14.63 0.77 -1.81
C TYR A 170 14.01 2.17 -1.95
N GLY A 171 13.22 2.43 -3.00
CA GLY A 171 12.61 3.73 -3.26
C GLY A 171 11.74 4.24 -2.11
N ARG A 172 11.49 5.55 -2.08
CA ARG A 172 10.77 6.19 -0.97
C ARG A 172 9.33 5.68 -0.77
N GLY A 173 8.78 4.97 -1.75
CA GLY A 173 7.43 4.41 -1.74
C GLY A 173 6.34 5.48 -1.71
N ARG A 174 5.09 5.08 -1.97
CA ARG A 174 3.90 5.91 -1.81
C ARG A 174 3.94 7.27 -2.51
N ILE A 175 4.50 7.29 -3.71
CA ILE A 175 4.31 8.34 -4.69
C ILE A 175 3.29 7.81 -5.69
N VAL A 176 2.12 8.44 -5.75
CA VAL A 176 1.07 8.11 -6.71
C VAL A 176 0.95 9.27 -7.67
N GLY A 177 1.56 9.14 -8.85
CA GLY A 177 1.45 10.15 -9.90
C GLY A 177 0.01 10.32 -10.36
N ASP A 178 -0.43 11.54 -10.66
CA ASP A 178 -1.71 11.73 -11.32
C ASP A 178 -1.58 11.37 -12.81
N TYR A 179 -1.59 10.06 -13.10
CA TYR A 179 -1.44 9.51 -14.44
C TYR A 179 -2.52 9.97 -15.41
N ARG A 180 -3.66 10.46 -14.91
CA ARG A 180 -4.78 11.01 -15.68
C ARG A 180 -4.41 12.33 -16.37
N ARG A 181 -3.37 13.02 -15.89
CA ARG A 181 -2.87 14.27 -16.49
C ARG A 181 -2.39 14.05 -17.92
N VAL A 182 -1.77 12.91 -18.20
CA VAL A 182 -1.20 12.65 -19.53
C VAL A 182 -2.29 12.50 -20.61
N PRO A 183 -3.31 11.63 -20.49
CA PRO A 183 -4.37 11.58 -21.48
C PRO A 183 -5.21 12.85 -21.58
N LEU A 184 -5.34 13.62 -20.47
CA LEU A 184 -6.15 14.85 -20.50
C LEU A 184 -5.43 16.03 -21.17
N TYR A 185 -4.11 16.19 -20.93
CA TYR A 185 -3.36 17.38 -21.35
C TYR A 185 -2.25 17.11 -22.37
N GLY A 186 -1.70 15.89 -22.39
CA GLY A 186 -0.45 15.60 -23.11
C GLY A 186 0.80 16.12 -22.38
N THR A 187 1.95 15.51 -22.69
CA THR A 187 3.21 15.88 -22.03
C THR A 187 3.70 17.28 -22.41
N ASP A 188 3.41 17.77 -23.61
CA ASP A 188 3.83 19.13 -24.05
C ASP A 188 3.21 20.21 -23.15
N PHE A 189 1.91 20.10 -22.88
CA PHE A 189 1.24 21.02 -21.97
C PHE A 189 1.79 20.93 -20.55
N LEU A 190 2.04 19.72 -20.04
CA LEU A 190 2.58 19.52 -18.70
C LEU A 190 4.01 20.10 -18.58
N ILE A 191 4.84 19.98 -19.62
CA ILE A 191 6.16 20.58 -19.69
C ILE A 191 6.06 22.12 -19.62
N GLU A 192 5.16 22.73 -20.39
CA GLU A 192 4.97 24.19 -20.36
C GLU A 192 4.44 24.68 -19.01
N SER A 193 3.55 23.89 -18.38
CA SER A 193 3.09 24.18 -17.01
C SER A 193 4.27 24.19 -16.01
N LYS A 194 5.13 23.17 -16.05
CA LYS A 194 6.33 23.08 -15.20
C LYS A 194 7.32 24.21 -15.47
N LYS A 195 7.49 24.63 -16.74
CA LYS A 195 8.32 25.80 -17.07
C LYS A 195 7.73 27.10 -16.53
N ALA A 196 6.41 27.22 -16.48
CA ALA A 196 5.75 28.37 -15.86
C ALA A 196 6.02 28.38 -14.34
N ASP A 197 5.95 27.24 -13.67
CA ASP A 197 6.27 27.10 -12.25
C ASP A 197 7.74 27.48 -11.96
N LEU A 198 8.70 27.12 -12.82
CA LEU A 198 10.09 27.53 -12.68
C LEU A 198 10.27 29.07 -12.66
N LYS A 199 9.42 29.80 -13.39
CA LYS A 199 9.45 31.26 -13.36
C LYS A 199 8.93 31.82 -12.03
N LEU A 200 7.98 31.15 -11.39
CA LEU A 200 7.46 31.51 -10.06
C LEU A 200 8.48 31.20 -8.94
N LEU A 201 9.42 30.31 -9.20
CA LEU A 201 10.51 29.96 -8.28
C LEU A 201 11.73 30.92 -8.41
N ASP A 202 11.59 32.06 -9.09
CA ASP A 202 12.59 33.10 -9.11
C ASP A 202 12.54 33.95 -7.82
N GLY A 203 13.69 34.33 -7.30
CA GLY A 203 13.85 35.08 -6.05
C GLY A 203 15.06 34.60 -5.24
N PRO A 204 15.16 34.88 -3.93
CA PRO A 204 16.32 34.44 -3.11
C PRO A 204 16.50 32.93 -3.19
N MET A 205 17.72 32.48 -3.53
CA MET A 205 18.06 31.08 -3.72
C MET A 205 18.41 30.42 -2.37
N THR A 206 17.39 30.05 -1.62
CA THR A 206 17.53 29.19 -0.43
C THR A 206 17.74 27.73 -0.84
N ASP A 207 18.24 26.90 0.06
CA ASP A 207 18.46 25.46 -0.16
C ASP A 207 17.18 24.75 -0.70
N GLU A 208 16.03 25.07 -0.11
CA GLU A 208 14.77 24.51 -0.54
C GLU A 208 14.38 24.96 -1.96
N ARG A 209 14.55 26.24 -2.27
CA ARG A 209 14.24 26.78 -3.61
C ARG A 209 15.17 26.21 -4.67
N ILE A 210 16.48 26.11 -4.39
CA ILE A 210 17.46 25.49 -5.28
C ILE A 210 17.04 24.03 -5.55
N ARG A 211 16.73 23.28 -4.49
CA ARG A 211 16.30 21.89 -4.60
C ARG A 211 15.04 21.75 -5.44
N LEU A 212 14.01 22.56 -5.17
CA LEU A 212 12.74 22.50 -5.90
C LEU A 212 12.92 22.85 -7.40
N ARG A 213 13.78 23.81 -7.72
CA ARG A 213 14.10 24.14 -9.12
C ARG A 213 14.80 22.98 -9.83
N GLU A 214 15.73 22.31 -9.16
CA GLU A 214 16.38 21.11 -9.67
C GLU A 214 15.35 19.98 -9.89
N ASP A 215 14.48 19.69 -8.90
CA ASP A 215 13.41 18.71 -8.99
C ASP A 215 12.50 18.96 -10.21
N VAL A 216 12.04 20.21 -10.42
CA VAL A 216 11.18 20.57 -11.56
C VAL A 216 11.93 20.40 -12.89
N SER A 217 13.22 20.70 -12.94
CA SER A 217 14.04 20.49 -14.15
C SER A 217 14.17 19.00 -14.49
N GLU A 218 14.34 18.13 -13.48
CA GLU A 218 14.31 16.66 -13.68
C GLU A 218 12.94 16.16 -14.11
N GLN A 219 11.85 16.70 -13.55
CA GLN A 219 10.48 16.39 -13.95
C GLN A 219 10.21 16.71 -15.43
N ILE A 220 10.72 17.87 -15.92
CA ILE A 220 10.62 18.23 -17.34
C ILE A 220 11.39 17.23 -18.21
N ARG A 221 12.58 16.81 -17.79
CA ARG A 221 13.34 15.76 -18.51
C ARG A 221 12.60 14.43 -18.52
N ALA A 222 12.00 14.03 -17.38
CA ALA A 222 11.24 12.81 -17.27
C ALA A 222 9.99 12.80 -18.18
N LEU A 223 9.27 13.92 -18.30
CA LEU A 223 8.13 14.04 -19.24
C LEU A 223 8.55 13.88 -20.70
N LYS A 224 9.71 14.40 -21.10
CA LYS A 224 10.25 14.18 -22.44
C LYS A 224 10.60 12.72 -22.68
N LYS A 225 11.30 12.07 -21.75
CA LYS A 225 11.61 10.64 -21.83
C LYS A 225 10.37 9.75 -21.85
N MET A 226 9.32 10.16 -21.13
CA MET A 226 8.03 9.48 -21.14
C MET A 226 7.40 9.51 -22.56
N ALA A 227 7.45 10.66 -23.24
CA ALA A 227 7.01 10.80 -24.61
C ALA A 227 7.88 9.97 -25.58
N ASP A 228 9.20 9.99 -25.43
CA ASP A 228 10.13 9.21 -26.25
C ASP A 228 9.89 7.69 -26.08
N MET A 229 9.61 7.24 -24.85
CA MET A 229 9.24 5.84 -24.57
C MET A 229 7.93 5.46 -25.27
N ALA A 230 6.88 6.28 -25.15
CA ALA A 230 5.59 6.03 -25.76
C ALA A 230 5.69 6.00 -27.31
N ALA A 231 6.48 6.89 -27.89
CA ALA A 231 6.71 6.94 -29.34
C ALA A 231 7.32 5.65 -29.88
N LYS A 232 8.16 4.94 -29.10
CA LYS A 232 8.69 3.62 -29.50
C LYS A 232 7.60 2.57 -29.68
N TYR A 233 6.46 2.73 -29.00
CA TYR A 233 5.26 1.88 -29.16
C TYR A 233 4.27 2.42 -30.19
N GLY A 234 4.59 3.53 -30.88
CA GLY A 234 3.70 4.19 -31.83
C GLY A 234 2.62 5.06 -31.16
N CYS A 235 2.75 5.37 -29.87
CA CYS A 235 1.80 6.18 -29.12
C CYS A 235 2.27 7.64 -29.03
N ASP A 236 1.44 8.59 -29.46
CA ASP A 236 1.69 10.03 -29.30
C ASP A 236 1.00 10.53 -28.02
N ILE A 237 1.75 10.61 -26.93
CA ILE A 237 1.27 11.15 -25.65
C ILE A 237 1.64 12.63 -25.46
N THR A 238 2.18 13.28 -26.47
CA THR A 238 2.51 14.71 -26.42
C THR A 238 1.27 15.60 -26.40
N LYS A 239 0.16 15.09 -26.92
CA LYS A 239 -1.15 15.74 -27.05
C LYS A 239 -2.22 15.05 -26.19
N PRO A 240 -3.35 15.73 -25.91
CA PRO A 240 -4.51 15.12 -25.30
C PRO A 240 -5.05 13.92 -26.10
N ALA A 241 -5.54 12.90 -25.40
CA ALA A 241 -6.15 11.71 -26.00
C ALA A 241 -7.45 12.05 -26.76
N GLU A 242 -7.61 11.56 -27.98
CA GLU A 242 -8.75 11.84 -28.82
C GLU A 242 -9.95 10.90 -28.58
N ASN A 243 -9.68 9.69 -28.07
CA ASN A 243 -10.69 8.65 -27.86
C ASN A 243 -10.38 7.82 -26.60
N ALA A 244 -11.30 6.90 -26.27
CA ALA A 244 -11.19 6.05 -25.07
C ALA A 244 -9.96 5.12 -25.11
N HIS A 245 -9.64 4.56 -26.28
CA HIS A 245 -8.46 3.71 -26.44
C HIS A 245 -7.17 4.49 -26.10
N GLU A 246 -7.02 5.68 -26.69
CA GLU A 246 -5.87 6.55 -26.39
C GLU A 246 -5.86 6.99 -24.93
N ALA A 247 -7.03 7.25 -24.34
CA ALA A 247 -7.09 7.66 -22.94
C ALA A 247 -6.57 6.56 -21.99
N VAL A 248 -6.96 5.30 -22.22
CA VAL A 248 -6.45 4.15 -21.45
C VAL A 248 -4.96 3.93 -21.73
N GLN A 249 -4.57 3.94 -23.00
CA GLN A 249 -3.18 3.72 -23.43
C GLN A 249 -2.23 4.79 -22.88
N ASN A 250 -2.58 6.06 -22.97
CA ASN A 250 -1.73 7.17 -22.54
C ASN A 250 -1.63 7.23 -21.01
N LEU A 251 -2.71 6.89 -20.29
CA LEU A 251 -2.68 6.72 -18.84
C LEU A 251 -1.72 5.58 -18.46
N TYR A 252 -1.80 4.45 -19.17
CA TYR A 252 -0.90 3.33 -18.93
C TYR A 252 0.56 3.68 -19.25
N MET A 253 0.85 4.43 -20.33
CA MET A 253 2.21 4.89 -20.63
C MET A 253 2.79 5.77 -19.53
N ALA A 254 1.97 6.66 -18.96
CA ALA A 254 2.38 7.47 -17.82
C ALA A 254 2.72 6.63 -16.58
N TYR A 255 1.90 5.63 -16.28
CA TYR A 255 2.15 4.67 -15.20
C TYR A 255 3.39 3.80 -15.47
N LEU A 256 3.52 3.31 -16.71
CA LEU A 256 4.65 2.49 -17.15
C LEU A 256 5.99 3.21 -16.97
N ALA A 257 6.06 4.50 -17.28
CA ALA A 257 7.26 5.30 -17.05
C ALA A 257 7.69 5.29 -15.58
N GLY A 258 6.73 5.42 -14.66
CA GLY A 258 6.98 5.35 -13.22
C GLY A 258 7.54 4.01 -12.78
N ILE A 259 6.93 2.91 -13.18
CA ILE A 259 7.36 1.56 -12.79
C ILE A 259 8.66 1.10 -13.46
N LYS A 260 9.06 1.72 -14.57
CA LYS A 260 10.37 1.49 -15.21
C LYS A 260 11.50 2.26 -14.55
N GLU A 261 11.20 3.37 -13.90
CA GLU A 261 12.19 4.23 -13.26
C GLU A 261 12.48 3.83 -11.82
N ASN A 262 11.45 3.50 -11.04
CA ASN A 262 11.57 3.24 -9.61
C ASN A 262 11.38 1.76 -9.22
N ASN A 263 11.65 1.46 -7.96
CA ASN A 263 11.31 0.20 -7.30
C ASN A 263 10.81 0.46 -5.86
N GLY A 264 9.99 1.48 -5.69
CA GLY A 264 9.41 1.86 -4.41
C GLY A 264 8.62 0.75 -3.72
N ALA A 265 8.25 0.96 -2.47
CA ALA A 265 7.46 0.00 -1.70
C ALA A 265 6.03 -0.14 -2.24
N ALA A 266 5.52 0.85 -2.99
CA ALA A 266 4.22 0.78 -3.64
C ALA A 266 4.29 1.40 -5.04
N THR A 267 3.57 0.79 -5.98
CA THR A 267 3.41 1.28 -7.35
C THR A 267 1.93 1.49 -7.66
N SER A 268 1.23 2.16 -6.73
CA SER A 268 -0.22 2.35 -6.79
C SER A 268 -0.65 3.15 -8.02
N LEU A 269 -1.78 2.74 -8.61
CA LEU A 269 -2.34 3.35 -9.81
C LEU A 269 -3.08 4.66 -9.49
N GLY A 270 -3.85 4.66 -8.41
CA GLY A 270 -4.56 5.84 -7.95
C GLY A 270 -6.08 5.71 -8.02
N ARG A 271 -6.73 6.57 -8.81
CA ARG A 271 -8.18 6.64 -8.98
C ARG A 271 -8.49 6.94 -10.44
N THR A 272 -8.62 5.92 -11.26
CA THR A 272 -8.66 6.05 -12.72
C THR A 272 -10.01 5.68 -13.34
N ALA A 273 -10.79 4.81 -12.70
CA ALA A 273 -12.00 4.24 -13.27
C ALA A 273 -13.04 5.30 -13.68
N THR A 274 -13.36 6.26 -12.79
CA THR A 274 -14.33 7.32 -13.07
C THR A 274 -13.85 8.30 -14.15
N PHE A 275 -12.54 8.57 -14.18
CA PHE A 275 -11.92 9.40 -15.22
C PHE A 275 -12.03 8.76 -16.61
N LEU A 276 -11.65 7.51 -16.74
CA LEU A 276 -11.69 6.77 -18.01
C LEU A 276 -13.12 6.56 -18.51
N ASP A 277 -14.09 6.43 -17.60
CA ASP A 277 -15.51 6.30 -17.98
C ASP A 277 -16.00 7.50 -18.82
N ILE A 278 -15.48 8.70 -18.58
CA ILE A 278 -15.86 9.90 -19.33
C ILE A 278 -15.54 9.75 -20.83
N TYR A 279 -14.37 9.22 -21.15
CA TYR A 279 -13.97 8.97 -22.55
C TYR A 279 -14.74 7.79 -23.13
N ILE A 280 -14.89 6.71 -22.37
CA ILE A 280 -15.61 5.49 -22.78
C ILE A 280 -17.08 5.86 -23.08
N GLN A 281 -17.74 6.56 -22.19
CA GLN A 281 -19.14 6.94 -22.36
C GLN A 281 -19.33 7.85 -23.58
N ARG A 282 -18.48 8.86 -23.77
CA ARG A 282 -18.50 9.72 -24.96
C ARG A 282 -18.39 8.92 -26.26
N ASP A 283 -17.47 7.99 -26.34
CA ASP A 283 -17.20 7.20 -27.54
C ASP A 283 -18.31 6.16 -27.79
N MET A 284 -18.94 5.63 -26.74
CA MET A 284 -20.13 4.78 -26.86
C MET A 284 -21.34 5.56 -27.38
N GLU A 285 -21.58 6.76 -26.87
CA GLU A 285 -22.65 7.65 -27.34
C GLU A 285 -22.45 8.07 -28.80
N ALA A 286 -21.21 8.21 -29.22
CA ALA A 286 -20.85 8.49 -30.62
C ALA A 286 -20.91 7.25 -31.53
N GLY A 287 -21.16 6.03 -31.00
CA GLY A 287 -21.16 4.77 -31.75
C GLY A 287 -19.78 4.32 -32.20
N ILE A 288 -18.70 4.87 -31.63
CA ILE A 288 -17.30 4.52 -31.94
C ILE A 288 -16.88 3.28 -31.15
N LEU A 289 -17.40 3.11 -29.93
CA LEU A 289 -17.03 2.03 -29.02
C LEU A 289 -18.28 1.23 -28.62
N THR A 290 -18.15 -0.10 -28.55
CA THR A 290 -19.18 -1.01 -28.03
C THR A 290 -18.91 -1.35 -26.56
N GLU A 291 -19.90 -1.94 -25.85
CA GLU A 291 -19.70 -2.39 -24.47
C GLU A 291 -18.59 -3.45 -24.37
N ALA A 292 -18.58 -4.42 -25.32
CA ALA A 292 -17.51 -5.42 -25.42
C ALA A 292 -16.14 -4.78 -25.68
N GLY A 293 -16.07 -3.73 -26.51
CA GLY A 293 -14.83 -2.99 -26.73
C GLY A 293 -14.39 -2.20 -25.50
N ALA A 294 -15.32 -1.63 -24.75
CA ALA A 294 -15.03 -0.94 -23.49
C ALA A 294 -14.46 -1.92 -22.44
N GLN A 295 -15.07 -3.11 -22.33
CA GLN A 295 -14.56 -4.15 -21.43
C GLN A 295 -13.18 -4.67 -21.89
N GLU A 296 -12.94 -4.83 -23.19
CA GLU A 296 -11.65 -5.24 -23.77
C GLU A 296 -10.52 -4.27 -23.38
N LEU A 297 -10.75 -2.96 -23.47
CA LEU A 297 -9.77 -1.95 -23.05
C LEU A 297 -9.39 -2.11 -21.57
N ILE A 298 -10.38 -2.30 -20.71
CA ILE A 298 -10.15 -2.45 -19.27
C ILE A 298 -9.52 -3.80 -18.93
N ASP A 299 -9.98 -4.91 -19.51
CA ASP A 299 -9.40 -6.24 -19.29
C ASP A 299 -7.92 -6.24 -19.67
N GLN A 300 -7.56 -5.72 -20.85
CA GLN A 300 -6.17 -5.69 -21.29
C GLN A 300 -5.32 -4.71 -20.48
N PHE A 301 -5.88 -3.59 -20.03
CA PHE A 301 -5.20 -2.71 -19.09
C PHE A 301 -4.89 -3.43 -17.77
N ILE A 302 -5.87 -4.15 -17.20
CA ILE A 302 -5.66 -4.93 -15.98
C ILE A 302 -4.65 -6.07 -16.18
N ILE A 303 -4.61 -6.72 -17.34
CA ILE A 303 -3.55 -7.70 -17.66
C ILE A 303 -2.17 -7.06 -17.50
N LYS A 304 -1.97 -5.84 -18.03
CA LYS A 304 -0.70 -5.11 -17.89
C LYS A 304 -0.33 -4.86 -16.42
N LEU A 305 -1.30 -4.48 -15.61
CA LEU A 305 -1.09 -4.25 -14.17
C LEU A 305 -0.74 -5.55 -13.42
N ARG A 306 -1.31 -6.69 -13.83
CA ARG A 306 -0.99 -8.01 -13.28
C ARG A 306 0.44 -8.49 -13.59
N LEU A 307 1.11 -7.87 -14.56
CA LEU A 307 2.48 -8.18 -14.96
C LEU A 307 3.54 -7.27 -14.33
N VAL A 308 3.14 -6.29 -13.52
CA VAL A 308 4.09 -5.41 -12.83
C VAL A 308 4.96 -6.22 -11.86
N ARG A 309 6.27 -6.09 -12.01
CA ARG A 309 7.26 -6.78 -11.17
C ARG A 309 8.45 -5.89 -10.89
N HIS A 310 9.01 -6.08 -9.69
CA HIS A 310 10.31 -5.53 -9.34
C HIS A 310 11.24 -6.66 -8.90
N LEU A 311 12.55 -6.46 -9.04
CA LEU A 311 13.54 -7.37 -8.51
C LEU A 311 13.78 -7.02 -7.03
N ARG A 312 13.42 -7.94 -6.11
CA ARG A 312 13.47 -7.73 -4.65
C ARG A 312 14.54 -8.58 -4.00
N THR A 313 15.02 -8.11 -2.85
CA THR A 313 15.98 -8.86 -2.02
C THR A 313 15.29 -9.99 -1.25
N PRO A 314 16.02 -11.01 -0.80
CA PRO A 314 15.47 -12.06 0.07
C PRO A 314 14.80 -11.47 1.32
N GLU A 315 15.43 -10.48 1.95
CA GLU A 315 14.89 -9.83 3.16
C GLU A 315 13.58 -9.09 2.89
N TYR A 316 13.45 -8.47 1.72
CA TYR A 316 12.21 -7.82 1.32
C TYR A 316 11.08 -8.86 1.16
N ASN A 317 11.36 -9.96 0.47
CA ASN A 317 10.38 -11.03 0.25
C ASN A 317 9.98 -11.71 1.58
N GLU A 318 10.91 -11.92 2.50
CA GLU A 318 10.61 -12.43 3.83
C GLU A 318 9.73 -11.46 4.64
N LEU A 319 10.05 -10.15 4.57
CA LEU A 319 9.34 -9.12 5.32
C LEU A 319 7.89 -8.92 4.85
N PHE A 320 7.68 -8.92 3.53
CA PHE A 320 6.39 -8.53 2.93
C PHE A 320 5.59 -9.71 2.34
N GLY A 321 6.19 -10.89 2.20
CA GLY A 321 5.55 -12.10 1.68
C GLY A 321 4.96 -11.95 0.27
N GLY A 322 5.13 -12.98 -0.58
CA GLY A 322 4.49 -13.02 -1.89
C GLY A 322 4.95 -12.01 -2.94
N ASP A 323 5.99 -11.22 -2.69
CA ASP A 323 6.55 -10.19 -3.58
C ASP A 323 5.51 -9.14 -4.05
N PRO A 324 4.77 -8.47 -3.15
CA PRO A 324 3.73 -7.52 -3.54
C PRO A 324 4.34 -6.25 -4.14
N THR A 325 3.66 -5.69 -5.14
CA THR A 325 3.99 -4.41 -5.76
C THR A 325 3.00 -3.29 -5.39
N TRP A 326 1.87 -3.66 -4.77
CA TRP A 326 0.77 -2.77 -4.34
C TRP A 326 0.31 -1.84 -5.47
N VAL A 327 -0.08 -2.44 -6.58
CA VAL A 327 -0.77 -1.75 -7.68
C VAL A 327 -2.21 -1.49 -7.23
N THR A 328 -2.41 -0.44 -6.45
CA THR A 328 -3.70 -0.15 -5.82
C THR A 328 -4.52 0.81 -6.67
N GLU A 329 -5.77 0.46 -6.92
CA GLU A 329 -6.78 1.29 -7.59
C GLU A 329 -7.96 1.54 -6.65
N SER A 330 -8.34 2.80 -6.50
CA SER A 330 -9.45 3.24 -5.65
C SER A 330 -10.73 3.39 -6.46
N LEU A 331 -11.78 2.69 -6.07
CA LEU A 331 -13.04 2.58 -6.79
C LEU A 331 -14.23 3.14 -5.99
N GLY A 332 -15.17 3.78 -6.64
CA GLY A 332 -16.40 4.27 -6.02
C GLY A 332 -16.20 5.51 -5.15
N GLY A 333 -16.86 5.55 -4.00
CA GLY A 333 -16.93 6.74 -3.14
C GLY A 333 -17.97 7.78 -3.58
N MET A 334 -18.00 8.89 -2.87
CA MET A 334 -18.94 9.99 -3.09
C MET A 334 -18.23 11.30 -3.41
N GLY A 335 -18.80 12.11 -4.28
CA GLY A 335 -18.40 13.50 -4.46
C GLY A 335 -18.78 14.36 -3.26
N VAL A 336 -18.06 15.46 -3.05
CA VAL A 336 -18.43 16.47 -2.03
C VAL A 336 -19.79 17.13 -2.30
N ASP A 337 -20.26 17.02 -3.54
CA ASP A 337 -21.58 17.49 -3.98
C ASP A 337 -22.71 16.48 -3.75
N GLY A 338 -22.42 15.33 -3.13
CA GLY A 338 -23.38 14.28 -2.80
C GLY A 338 -23.67 13.29 -3.93
N ARG A 339 -23.11 13.47 -5.14
CA ARG A 339 -23.23 12.47 -6.21
C ARG A 339 -22.29 11.30 -5.96
N THR A 340 -22.73 10.08 -6.29
CA THR A 340 -21.79 8.95 -6.27
C THR A 340 -20.75 9.09 -7.38
N LEU A 341 -19.51 8.67 -7.08
CA LEU A 341 -18.42 8.56 -8.08
C LEU A 341 -18.39 7.19 -8.76
N VAL A 342 -19.33 6.30 -8.42
CA VAL A 342 -19.54 5.03 -9.13
C VAL A 342 -20.02 5.33 -10.56
N THR A 343 -19.35 4.72 -11.54
CA THR A 343 -19.70 4.76 -12.95
C THR A 343 -19.80 3.33 -13.50
N LYS A 344 -20.22 3.14 -14.73
CA LYS A 344 -20.17 1.82 -15.38
C LYS A 344 -18.77 1.25 -15.39
N ASN A 345 -17.76 2.10 -15.55
CA ASN A 345 -16.37 1.65 -15.57
C ASN A 345 -15.87 1.13 -14.20
N THR A 346 -16.47 1.60 -13.11
CA THR A 346 -16.22 1.02 -11.77
C THR A 346 -16.60 -0.46 -11.72
N PHE A 347 -17.72 -0.83 -12.32
CA PHE A 347 -18.14 -2.22 -12.48
C PHE A 347 -17.21 -3.01 -13.39
N ARG A 348 -16.79 -2.41 -14.54
CA ARG A 348 -15.87 -3.09 -15.48
C ARG A 348 -14.53 -3.45 -14.84
N TYR A 349 -14.00 -2.57 -13.95
CA TYR A 349 -12.78 -2.88 -13.20
C TYR A 349 -12.96 -4.10 -12.27
N LEU A 350 -14.04 -4.14 -11.50
CA LEU A 350 -14.36 -5.29 -10.65
C LEU A 350 -14.63 -6.55 -11.46
N HIS A 351 -15.28 -6.41 -12.63
CA HIS A 351 -15.61 -7.54 -13.51
C HIS A 351 -14.39 -8.23 -14.12
N THR A 352 -13.23 -7.57 -14.12
CA THR A 352 -11.97 -8.22 -14.51
C THR A 352 -11.62 -9.42 -13.61
N LEU A 353 -12.11 -9.47 -12.38
CA LEU A 353 -11.98 -10.63 -11.50
C LEU A 353 -12.76 -11.85 -12.01
N THR A 354 -13.87 -11.62 -12.72
CA THR A 354 -14.62 -12.68 -13.42
C THR A 354 -13.95 -13.04 -14.76
N ASN A 355 -13.61 -12.02 -15.57
CA ASN A 355 -13.08 -12.24 -16.92
C ASN A 355 -11.66 -12.86 -16.95
N LEU A 356 -10.81 -12.45 -15.99
CA LEU A 356 -9.40 -12.86 -15.91
C LEU A 356 -9.10 -13.76 -14.70
N GLY A 357 -10.12 -14.08 -13.90
CA GLY A 357 -9.97 -14.82 -12.65
C GLY A 357 -9.42 -13.99 -11.49
N THR A 358 -9.42 -14.60 -10.31
CA THR A 358 -8.92 -13.98 -9.08
C THR A 358 -7.44 -13.63 -9.16
N ALA A 359 -7.06 -12.51 -8.57
CA ALA A 359 -5.66 -12.11 -8.47
C ALA A 359 -5.45 -11.17 -7.28
N PRO A 360 -4.27 -11.19 -6.66
CA PRO A 360 -3.93 -10.27 -5.58
C PRO A 360 -3.77 -8.83 -6.06
N GLU A 361 -3.41 -8.63 -7.33
CA GLU A 361 -3.17 -7.32 -7.93
C GLU A 361 -3.83 -7.20 -9.32
N PRO A 362 -4.30 -6.00 -9.69
CA PRO A 362 -4.30 -4.78 -8.87
C PRO A 362 -5.09 -4.94 -7.57
N ASN A 363 -4.62 -4.28 -6.48
CA ASN A 363 -5.31 -4.25 -5.21
C ASN A 363 -6.53 -3.31 -5.32
N LEU A 364 -7.69 -3.87 -5.64
CA LEU A 364 -8.93 -3.12 -5.85
C LEU A 364 -9.52 -2.72 -4.51
N THR A 365 -9.55 -1.40 -4.25
CA THR A 365 -10.03 -0.81 -3.00
C THR A 365 -11.33 -0.07 -3.24
N VAL A 366 -12.42 -0.56 -2.65
CA VAL A 366 -13.72 0.10 -2.72
C VAL A 366 -13.81 1.17 -1.62
N LEU A 367 -13.98 2.42 -2.03
CA LEU A 367 -14.25 3.54 -1.13
C LEU A 367 -15.73 3.52 -0.74
N TRP A 368 -15.98 2.95 0.44
CA TRP A 368 -17.32 2.64 0.91
C TRP A 368 -17.99 3.85 1.57
N SER A 369 -19.23 4.12 1.17
CA SER A 369 -20.11 5.09 1.80
C SER A 369 -21.50 4.49 2.04
N GLN A 370 -22.16 4.96 3.08
CA GLN A 370 -23.58 4.63 3.32
C GLN A 370 -24.47 5.00 2.13
N ASN A 371 -24.06 6.01 1.36
CA ASN A 371 -24.84 6.57 0.25
C ASN A 371 -24.47 5.99 -1.13
N LEU A 372 -23.64 4.95 -1.19
CA LEU A 372 -23.39 4.24 -2.45
C LEU A 372 -24.66 3.57 -2.97
N PRO A 373 -24.82 3.46 -4.31
CA PRO A 373 -25.94 2.73 -4.90
C PRO A 373 -26.02 1.28 -4.38
N GLU A 374 -27.22 0.81 -4.00
CA GLU A 374 -27.42 -0.54 -3.46
C GLU A 374 -26.96 -1.63 -4.43
N ALA A 375 -27.27 -1.50 -5.73
CA ALA A 375 -26.79 -2.46 -6.73
C ALA A 375 -25.27 -2.56 -6.79
N PHE A 376 -24.54 -1.48 -6.53
CA PHE A 376 -23.09 -1.50 -6.46
C PHE A 376 -22.59 -2.15 -5.17
N LYS A 377 -23.23 -1.89 -4.03
CA LYS A 377 -22.91 -2.55 -2.76
C LYS A 377 -23.07 -4.07 -2.86
N ASP A 378 -24.19 -4.53 -3.43
CA ASP A 378 -24.47 -5.95 -3.65
C ASP A 378 -23.44 -6.58 -4.58
N TYR A 379 -23.05 -5.88 -5.66
CA TYR A 379 -22.03 -6.35 -6.58
C TYR A 379 -20.67 -6.49 -5.90
N CYS A 380 -20.25 -5.51 -5.09
CA CYS A 380 -19.02 -5.58 -4.32
C CYS A 380 -19.02 -6.74 -3.32
N ALA A 381 -20.14 -6.95 -2.60
CA ALA A 381 -20.27 -8.05 -1.65
C ALA A 381 -20.14 -9.41 -2.36
N ARG A 382 -20.79 -9.58 -3.53
CA ARG A 382 -20.65 -10.79 -4.35
C ARG A 382 -19.20 -11.02 -4.76
N MET A 383 -18.53 -9.99 -5.31
CA MET A 383 -17.13 -10.11 -5.71
C MET A 383 -16.19 -10.44 -4.54
N SER A 384 -16.45 -9.92 -3.33
CA SER A 384 -15.68 -10.32 -2.13
C SER A 384 -15.89 -11.79 -1.78
N ILE A 385 -17.15 -12.27 -1.79
CA ILE A 385 -17.48 -13.64 -1.44
C ILE A 385 -16.87 -14.64 -2.43
N ASP A 386 -16.88 -14.28 -3.72
CA ASP A 386 -16.44 -15.16 -4.79
C ASP A 386 -14.92 -15.17 -5.00
N THR A 387 -14.21 -14.08 -4.61
CA THR A 387 -12.84 -13.88 -5.08
C THR A 387 -11.81 -13.54 -4.00
N ASP A 388 -12.23 -13.09 -2.81
CA ASP A 388 -11.34 -12.57 -1.75
C ASP A 388 -10.30 -11.53 -2.24
N SER A 389 -10.62 -10.81 -3.35
CA SER A 389 -9.66 -9.97 -4.08
C SER A 389 -9.85 -8.46 -3.88
N ILE A 390 -10.86 -8.03 -3.13
CA ILE A 390 -11.14 -6.61 -2.88
C ILE A 390 -11.09 -6.26 -1.40
N GLN A 391 -10.83 -4.99 -1.12
CA GLN A 391 -10.89 -4.42 0.24
C GLN A 391 -11.79 -3.20 0.26
N TYR A 392 -12.13 -2.77 1.48
CA TYR A 392 -13.03 -1.65 1.71
C TYR A 392 -12.38 -0.60 2.60
N GLU A 393 -12.59 0.67 2.26
CA GLU A 393 -12.19 1.80 3.08
C GLU A 393 -13.31 2.84 3.20
N ASN A 394 -13.41 3.46 4.36
CA ASN A 394 -14.51 4.33 4.75
C ASN A 394 -14.40 5.72 4.10
N ASP A 395 -15.06 5.90 2.97
CA ASP A 395 -15.10 7.18 2.27
C ASP A 395 -15.74 8.31 3.12
N ASP A 396 -16.77 8.00 3.89
CA ASP A 396 -17.45 8.98 4.74
C ASP A 396 -16.54 9.49 5.89
N LEU A 397 -15.55 8.68 6.27
CA LEU A 397 -14.51 9.05 7.23
C LEU A 397 -13.39 9.89 6.59
N MET A 398 -12.95 9.53 5.38
CA MET A 398 -11.78 10.11 4.70
C MET A 398 -12.11 11.34 3.85
N ARG A 399 -13.23 11.32 3.14
CA ARG A 399 -13.63 12.43 2.24
C ARG A 399 -13.64 13.82 2.91
N PRO A 400 -14.08 14.00 4.17
CA PRO A 400 -13.97 15.30 4.84
C PRO A 400 -12.55 15.81 5.05
N MET A 401 -11.53 14.94 4.99
CA MET A 401 -10.11 15.29 5.19
C MET A 401 -9.41 15.57 3.87
N TYR A 402 -9.69 14.75 2.84
CA TYR A 402 -8.93 14.74 1.57
C TYR A 402 -9.72 15.30 0.38
N GLY A 403 -11.01 15.64 0.56
CA GLY A 403 -11.90 15.95 -0.55
C GLY A 403 -12.36 14.68 -1.27
N ASP A 404 -12.83 14.82 -2.51
CA ASP A 404 -13.36 13.70 -3.31
C ASP A 404 -12.40 13.20 -4.40
N ASP A 405 -11.20 13.78 -4.51
CA ASP A 405 -10.16 13.34 -5.46
C ASP A 405 -8.91 12.85 -4.70
N TYR A 406 -9.10 11.88 -3.84
CA TYR A 406 -8.04 11.17 -3.15
C TYR A 406 -7.98 9.71 -3.61
N CYS A 407 -6.86 9.08 -3.40
CA CYS A 407 -6.66 7.65 -3.66
C CYS A 407 -6.01 6.97 -2.47
N ILE A 408 -6.00 5.64 -2.50
CA ILE A 408 -5.28 4.82 -1.54
C ILE A 408 -3.94 4.43 -2.15
N ALA A 409 -2.88 4.75 -1.43
CA ALA A 409 -1.54 4.30 -1.76
C ALA A 409 -1.18 3.06 -0.96
N CYS A 410 -0.48 2.12 -1.59
CA CYS A 410 -0.04 0.89 -0.96
C CYS A 410 -1.25 0.07 -0.46
N CYS A 411 -1.40 -0.03 0.85
CA CYS A 411 -2.42 -0.84 1.50
C CYS A 411 -3.66 -0.04 1.90
N VAL A 412 -3.46 1.06 2.67
CA VAL A 412 -4.56 1.75 3.37
C VAL A 412 -4.35 3.27 3.51
N SER A 413 -3.35 3.83 2.86
CA SER A 413 -2.95 5.22 3.10
C SER A 413 -3.61 6.17 2.13
N ALA A 414 -4.49 7.06 2.61
CA ALA A 414 -5.15 8.05 1.78
C ALA A 414 -4.23 9.25 1.47
N MET A 415 -4.32 9.77 0.24
CA MET A 415 -3.68 11.02 -0.18
C MET A 415 -4.42 11.68 -1.35
N ALA A 416 -4.43 13.00 -1.39
CA ALA A 416 -4.98 13.76 -2.50
C ALA A 416 -4.13 13.55 -3.78
N VAL A 417 -4.79 13.11 -4.86
CA VAL A 417 -4.09 12.71 -6.10
C VAL A 417 -3.36 13.88 -6.75
N GLY A 418 -2.07 13.70 -7.01
CA GLY A 418 -1.22 14.71 -7.63
C GLY A 418 -0.89 15.94 -6.78
N LYS A 419 -1.35 15.98 -5.51
CA LYS A 419 -1.12 17.09 -4.56
C LYS A 419 -0.34 16.68 -3.35
N GLN A 420 -0.47 15.43 -2.94
CA GLN A 420 0.20 14.87 -1.77
C GLN A 420 1.06 13.67 -2.16
N MET A 421 2.14 13.46 -1.41
CA MET A 421 2.96 12.26 -1.45
C MET A 421 3.31 11.83 -0.03
N GLN A 422 3.77 10.59 0.16
CA GLN A 422 4.16 10.13 1.48
C GLN A 422 5.64 9.79 1.58
N PHE A 423 6.23 10.20 2.70
CA PHE A 423 7.45 9.64 3.23
C PHE A 423 7.12 8.34 3.97
N PHE A 424 7.39 7.21 3.36
CA PHE A 424 7.12 5.91 3.96
C PHE A 424 8.02 5.68 5.16
N GLY A 425 7.45 5.29 6.30
CA GLY A 425 8.14 5.28 7.60
C GLY A 425 8.38 3.89 8.20
N ALA A 426 7.86 2.82 7.67
CA ALA A 426 7.96 1.50 8.31
C ALA A 426 7.18 1.41 9.65
N ARG A 427 7.70 0.72 10.68
CA ARG A 427 6.99 0.52 11.96
C ARG A 427 7.92 0.49 13.14
N ALA A 428 7.42 1.06 14.27
CA ALA A 428 7.98 0.87 15.59
C ALA A 428 7.28 -0.31 16.30
N ASN A 429 8.04 -1.13 17.00
CA ASN A 429 7.54 -2.31 17.70
C ASN A 429 7.11 -1.95 19.13
N LEU A 430 5.80 -1.79 19.35
CA LEU A 430 5.22 -1.42 20.64
C LEU A 430 5.40 -2.50 21.72
N ALA A 431 5.26 -3.77 21.34
CA ALA A 431 5.41 -4.88 22.28
C ALA A 431 6.87 -4.98 22.78
N LYS A 432 7.84 -4.80 21.90
CA LYS A 432 9.26 -4.77 22.23
C LYS A 432 9.63 -3.54 23.08
N SER A 433 9.03 -2.39 22.77
CA SER A 433 9.18 -1.18 23.59
C SER A 433 8.70 -1.38 25.02
N LEU A 434 7.62 -2.16 25.23
CA LEU A 434 7.15 -2.51 26.58
C LEU A 434 8.16 -3.42 27.33
N LEU A 435 8.75 -4.40 26.63
CA LEU A 435 9.82 -5.21 27.24
C LEU A 435 11.04 -4.40 27.61
N TYR A 436 11.40 -3.38 26.81
CA TYR A 436 12.48 -2.45 27.16
C TYR A 436 12.16 -1.60 28.38
N ALA A 437 10.91 -1.17 28.54
CA ALA A 437 10.49 -0.46 29.75
C ALA A 437 10.66 -1.32 31.02
N ILE A 438 10.34 -2.61 30.93
CA ILE A 438 10.51 -3.57 32.03
C ILE A 438 11.99 -3.88 32.29
N ASN A 439 12.78 -3.97 31.22
CA ASN A 439 14.17 -4.45 31.26
C ASN A 439 15.22 -3.31 31.30
N GLY A 440 14.84 -2.08 31.61
CA GLY A 440 15.80 -0.97 31.68
C GLY A 440 16.46 -0.65 30.34
N GLY A 441 15.73 -0.81 29.24
CA GLY A 441 16.21 -0.54 27.89
C GLY A 441 17.09 -1.64 27.27
N VAL A 442 17.23 -2.78 27.92
CA VAL A 442 18.03 -3.93 27.45
C VAL A 442 17.17 -4.83 26.55
N ASP A 443 17.72 -5.21 25.39
CA ASP A 443 17.09 -6.16 24.49
C ASP A 443 17.07 -7.56 25.09
N GLU A 444 15.90 -8.13 25.22
CA GLU A 444 15.64 -9.39 25.91
C GLU A 444 16.15 -10.64 25.17
N LEU A 445 16.47 -10.50 23.87
CA LEU A 445 16.99 -11.59 23.04
C LEU A 445 18.50 -11.50 22.82
N LYS A 446 19.05 -10.27 22.77
CA LYS A 446 20.46 -10.02 22.42
C LYS A 446 21.30 -9.51 23.59
N GLY A 447 20.69 -9.12 24.70
CA GLY A 447 21.39 -8.52 25.83
C GLY A 447 22.02 -7.15 25.57
N LEU A 448 21.64 -6.48 24.47
CA LEU A 448 22.17 -5.17 24.06
C LEU A 448 21.41 -4.04 24.75
N GLN A 449 22.12 -3.02 25.20
CA GLN A 449 21.49 -1.77 25.65
C GLN A 449 20.98 -0.99 24.43
N VAL A 450 19.69 -0.91 24.24
CA VAL A 450 19.04 -0.23 23.10
C VAL A 450 18.55 1.17 23.48
N ILE A 451 17.95 1.30 24.66
CA ILE A 451 17.46 2.57 25.19
C ILE A 451 18.23 2.90 26.46
N PRO A 452 19.03 3.97 26.47
CA PRO A 452 19.79 4.36 27.65
C PRO A 452 18.92 5.07 28.70
N GLY A 453 19.38 5.08 29.95
CA GLY A 453 18.80 5.90 31.01
C GLY A 453 17.51 5.37 31.65
N LEU A 454 17.12 4.14 31.34
CA LEU A 454 16.04 3.43 32.04
C LEU A 454 16.61 2.49 33.11
N GLU A 455 15.91 2.34 34.21
CA GLU A 455 16.22 1.37 35.26
C GLU A 455 15.45 0.06 35.01
N LYS A 456 16.06 -1.08 35.34
CA LYS A 456 15.38 -2.37 35.31
C LYS A 456 14.31 -2.42 36.39
N ASN A 457 13.11 -2.85 36.01
CA ASN A 457 12.08 -3.14 37.01
C ASN A 457 12.50 -4.36 37.82
N THR A 458 12.48 -4.25 39.17
CA THR A 458 12.89 -5.31 40.11
C THR A 458 11.74 -5.88 40.92
N GLU A 459 10.51 -5.46 40.65
CA GLU A 459 9.31 -5.90 41.34
C GLU A 459 9.04 -7.39 41.15
N GLU A 460 8.63 -8.10 42.19
CA GLU A 460 8.22 -9.50 42.11
C GLU A 460 6.90 -9.65 41.33
N VAL A 461 6.01 -8.67 41.50
CA VAL A 461 4.74 -8.53 40.77
C VAL A 461 4.76 -7.17 40.10
N LEU A 462 4.58 -7.10 38.80
CA LEU A 462 4.60 -5.83 38.06
C LEU A 462 3.45 -4.91 38.51
N ASP A 463 3.78 -3.69 38.94
CA ASP A 463 2.81 -2.61 39.19
C ASP A 463 2.48 -1.87 37.90
N TYR A 464 1.18 -1.76 37.61
CA TYR A 464 0.71 -1.14 36.36
C TYR A 464 1.15 0.31 36.19
N SER A 465 1.08 1.10 37.27
CA SER A 465 1.44 2.53 37.22
C SER A 465 2.93 2.73 36.98
N HIS A 466 3.78 1.93 37.60
CA HIS A 466 5.23 1.97 37.39
C HIS A 466 5.61 1.57 35.97
N VAL A 467 5.09 0.41 35.51
CA VAL A 467 5.35 -0.08 34.15
C VAL A 467 4.85 0.91 33.09
N LEU A 468 3.65 1.48 33.24
CA LEU A 468 3.11 2.46 32.33
C LEU A 468 3.95 3.75 32.27
N ALA A 469 4.43 4.22 33.43
CA ALA A 469 5.29 5.40 33.51
C ALA A 469 6.60 5.20 32.74
N ASP A 470 7.26 4.06 32.91
CA ASP A 470 8.51 3.73 32.22
C ASP A 470 8.27 3.41 30.74
N TYR A 471 7.13 2.82 30.42
CA TYR A 471 6.73 2.60 29.04
C TYR A 471 6.49 3.91 28.28
N LYS A 472 5.86 4.91 28.90
CA LYS A 472 5.70 6.24 28.32
C LYS A 472 7.06 6.93 28.07
N LYS A 473 8.04 6.82 28.98
CA LYS A 473 9.41 7.31 28.77
C LYS A 473 10.08 6.59 27.59
N THR A 474 9.91 5.28 27.52
CA THR A 474 10.43 4.45 26.43
C THR A 474 9.85 4.88 25.09
N LEU A 475 8.53 5.06 24.98
CA LEU A 475 7.85 5.50 23.76
C LEU A 475 8.25 6.90 23.33
N ALA A 476 8.51 7.83 24.28
CA ALA A 476 9.01 9.16 23.97
C ALA A 476 10.40 9.08 23.30
N TYR A 477 11.32 8.27 23.83
CA TYR A 477 12.63 8.02 23.19
C TYR A 477 12.48 7.37 21.82
N VAL A 478 11.61 6.36 21.68
CA VAL A 478 11.35 5.68 20.40
C VAL A 478 10.79 6.65 19.36
N ALA A 479 9.92 7.58 19.76
CA ALA A 479 9.35 8.59 18.88
C ALA A 479 10.44 9.52 18.32
N GLU A 480 11.34 10.05 19.17
CA GLU A 480 12.47 10.86 18.74
C GLU A 480 13.37 10.08 17.77
N LEU A 481 13.80 8.89 18.18
CA LEU A 481 14.65 8.01 17.36
C LEU A 481 14.04 7.71 15.99
N TYR A 482 12.73 7.49 15.95
CA TYR A 482 12.00 7.17 14.74
C TYR A 482 11.91 8.38 13.81
N VAL A 483 11.62 9.57 14.32
CA VAL A 483 11.62 10.82 13.54
C VAL A 483 12.99 11.08 12.95
N ASP A 484 14.07 10.98 13.73
CA ASP A 484 15.44 11.16 13.24
C ASP A 484 15.79 10.16 12.12
N THR A 485 15.36 8.92 12.28
CA THR A 485 15.57 7.87 11.27
C THR A 485 14.89 8.23 9.95
N ILE A 486 13.62 8.66 10.01
CA ILE A 486 12.82 9.02 8.83
C ILE A 486 13.38 10.28 8.17
N ASN A 487 13.84 11.27 8.94
CA ASN A 487 14.49 12.48 8.42
C ASN A 487 15.75 12.13 7.61
N ILE A 488 16.61 11.26 8.12
CA ILE A 488 17.82 10.82 7.42
C ILE A 488 17.46 10.11 6.10
N ILE A 489 16.55 9.16 6.16
CA ILE A 489 16.14 8.36 4.99
C ILE A 489 15.61 9.28 3.88
N HIS A 490 14.66 10.15 4.19
CA HIS A 490 14.00 10.96 3.17
C HIS A 490 14.84 12.13 2.67
N PHE A 491 15.75 12.65 3.50
CA PHE A 491 16.79 13.55 3.02
C PHE A 491 17.67 12.88 1.95
N MET A 492 18.07 11.62 2.18
CA MET A 492 18.91 10.88 1.24
C MET A 492 18.14 10.44 -0.01
N HIS A 493 16.83 10.15 0.11
CA HIS A 493 15.97 9.92 -1.06
C HIS A 493 15.92 11.16 -1.97
N ASP A 494 15.73 12.36 -1.41
CA ASP A 494 15.73 13.59 -2.18
C ASP A 494 17.09 13.89 -2.79
N LYS A 495 18.17 13.64 -2.04
CA LYS A 495 19.54 13.89 -2.51
C LYS A 495 19.95 12.98 -3.67
N TYR A 496 19.52 11.74 -3.67
CA TYR A 496 19.88 10.71 -4.66
C TYR A 496 18.64 10.24 -5.44
N ALA A 497 17.65 11.11 -5.62
CA ALA A 497 16.36 10.80 -6.23
C ALA A 497 16.47 10.20 -7.65
N TYR A 498 15.56 9.27 -7.96
CA TYR A 498 15.44 8.61 -9.25
C TYR A 498 13.97 8.33 -9.63
N GLU A 499 13.04 9.14 -9.09
CA GLU A 499 11.58 8.96 -9.22
C GLU A 499 10.92 10.17 -9.87
N ALA A 500 11.63 10.81 -10.81
CA ALA A 500 11.22 12.08 -11.40
C ALA A 500 9.95 11.98 -12.25
N SER A 501 9.69 10.84 -12.90
CA SER A 501 8.50 10.63 -13.74
C SER A 501 7.20 10.69 -12.95
N GLN A 502 7.15 10.07 -11.78
CA GLN A 502 5.97 10.13 -10.92
C GLN A 502 5.79 11.53 -10.31
N MET A 503 6.88 12.18 -9.88
CA MET A 503 6.84 13.54 -9.35
C MET A 503 6.48 14.58 -10.40
N ALA A 504 6.78 14.33 -11.69
CA ALA A 504 6.34 15.18 -12.80
C ALA A 504 4.80 15.26 -12.94
N LEU A 505 4.10 14.26 -12.44
CA LEU A 505 2.64 14.17 -12.45
C LEU A 505 1.99 14.66 -11.15
N HIS A 506 2.75 15.39 -10.32
CA HIS A 506 2.27 16.14 -9.15
C HIS A 506 2.30 17.65 -9.40
N ASP A 507 1.61 18.39 -8.55
CA ASP A 507 1.80 19.83 -8.43
C ASP A 507 3.24 20.09 -7.99
N THR A 508 3.79 21.23 -8.40
CA THR A 508 5.18 21.58 -8.07
C THR A 508 5.38 21.75 -6.56
N TRP A 509 4.39 22.35 -5.89
CA TRP A 509 4.33 22.47 -4.42
C TRP A 509 3.53 21.31 -3.83
N VAL A 510 4.16 20.15 -3.71
CA VAL A 510 3.54 18.95 -3.15
C VAL A 510 3.57 18.98 -1.63
N GLU A 511 2.43 18.66 -1.00
CA GLU A 511 2.36 18.45 0.45
C GLU A 511 2.90 17.05 0.79
N ARG A 512 3.69 16.94 1.83
CA ARG A 512 4.34 15.69 2.26
C ARG A 512 3.73 15.17 3.55
N LEU A 513 3.33 13.91 3.53
CA LEU A 513 2.86 13.19 4.71
C LEU A 513 3.97 12.24 5.17
N ALA A 514 4.30 12.22 6.45
CA ALA A 514 5.24 11.25 7.02
C ALA A 514 4.46 10.09 7.64
N ALA A 515 4.53 8.93 7.01
CA ALA A 515 3.74 7.75 7.35
C ALA A 515 4.44 6.91 8.42
N PHE A 516 4.36 7.32 9.68
CA PHE A 516 4.77 6.50 10.81
C PHE A 516 3.83 5.30 10.99
N GLY A 517 4.31 4.25 11.60
CA GLY A 517 3.50 3.07 11.86
C GLY A 517 3.89 2.35 13.15
N VAL A 518 2.95 1.59 13.68
CA VAL A 518 3.17 0.73 14.86
C VAL A 518 2.86 -0.72 14.55
N SER A 519 3.59 -1.62 15.19
CA SER A 519 3.37 -3.07 15.20
C SER A 519 3.22 -3.59 16.62
N GLY A 520 2.53 -4.74 16.77
CA GLY A 520 2.34 -5.37 18.07
C GLY A 520 1.35 -4.64 18.97
N LEU A 521 0.41 -3.87 18.41
CA LEU A 521 -0.58 -3.11 19.18
C LEU A 521 -1.37 -4.02 20.12
N SER A 522 -2.03 -5.06 19.62
CA SER A 522 -2.84 -5.97 20.42
C SER A 522 -2.03 -6.70 21.51
N VAL A 523 -0.76 -7.02 21.24
CA VAL A 523 0.15 -7.65 22.22
C VAL A 523 0.50 -6.68 23.33
N ALA A 524 0.84 -5.43 23.01
CA ALA A 524 1.14 -4.41 24.00
C ALA A 524 -0.09 -4.09 24.86
N VAL A 525 -1.26 -3.98 24.23
CA VAL A 525 -2.54 -3.70 24.90
C VAL A 525 -2.94 -4.83 25.85
N ASP A 526 -2.91 -6.09 25.38
CA ASP A 526 -3.21 -7.26 26.21
C ASP A 526 -2.20 -7.42 27.35
N SER A 527 -0.91 -7.09 27.12
CA SER A 527 0.13 -7.12 28.13
C SER A 527 -0.13 -6.09 29.23
N LEU A 528 -0.48 -4.85 28.86
CA LEU A 528 -0.87 -3.82 29.83
C LEU A 528 -2.15 -4.19 30.58
N SER A 529 -3.12 -4.79 29.90
CA SER A 529 -4.34 -5.30 30.52
C SER A 529 -4.04 -6.42 31.53
N ALA A 530 -3.15 -7.36 31.18
CA ALA A 530 -2.72 -8.40 32.11
C ALA A 530 -2.05 -7.82 33.35
N ILE A 531 -1.14 -6.86 33.20
CA ILE A 531 -0.47 -6.19 34.33
C ILE A 531 -1.48 -5.41 35.20
N LYS A 532 -2.52 -4.82 34.60
CA LYS A 532 -3.53 -4.00 35.30
C LYS A 532 -4.55 -4.85 36.04
N PHE A 533 -4.99 -5.97 35.49
CA PHE A 533 -6.16 -6.72 35.98
C PHE A 533 -5.83 -8.12 36.52
N ALA A 534 -4.64 -8.64 36.26
CA ALA A 534 -4.17 -9.92 36.78
C ALA A 534 -2.86 -9.71 37.55
N LYS A 535 -2.27 -10.81 38.06
CA LYS A 535 -0.98 -10.80 38.75
C LYS A 535 0.09 -11.30 37.78
N VAL A 536 0.96 -10.42 37.31
CA VAL A 536 2.05 -10.73 36.37
C VAL A 536 3.39 -10.72 37.12
N MET A 537 4.06 -11.87 37.12
CA MET A 537 5.36 -12.07 37.77
C MET A 537 6.42 -12.32 36.70
N PRO A 538 7.40 -11.41 36.54
CA PRO A 538 8.50 -11.62 35.56
C PRO A 538 9.46 -12.71 36.04
N VAL A 539 9.84 -13.59 35.11
CA VAL A 539 10.92 -14.58 35.30
C VAL A 539 12.19 -13.97 34.73
N ARG A 540 13.17 -13.68 35.57
CA ARG A 540 14.41 -13.00 35.19
C ARG A 540 15.57 -13.98 35.07
N ASP A 541 16.45 -13.71 34.13
CA ASP A 541 17.73 -14.39 33.99
C ASP A 541 18.77 -13.88 35.02
N GLU A 542 19.99 -14.41 34.96
CA GLU A 542 21.08 -14.02 35.89
C GLU A 542 21.49 -12.54 35.74
N SER A 543 21.21 -11.90 34.61
CA SER A 543 21.47 -10.47 34.39
C SER A 543 20.33 -9.58 34.92
N GLY A 544 19.23 -10.15 35.38
CA GLY A 544 18.03 -9.46 35.86
C GLY A 544 17.07 -9.05 34.73
N VAL A 545 17.29 -9.53 33.50
CA VAL A 545 16.39 -9.31 32.35
C VAL A 545 15.20 -10.27 32.45
N ALA A 546 13.97 -9.75 32.35
CA ALA A 546 12.76 -10.56 32.28
C ALA A 546 12.68 -11.25 30.91
N VAL A 547 12.77 -12.58 30.91
CA VAL A 547 12.79 -13.46 29.73
C VAL A 547 11.49 -14.27 29.58
N ASP A 548 10.70 -14.39 30.66
CA ASP A 548 9.36 -15.00 30.64
C ASP A 548 8.48 -14.35 31.70
N PHE A 549 7.17 -14.64 31.69
CA PHE A 549 6.18 -14.09 32.62
C PHE A 549 5.21 -15.19 33.08
N LYS A 550 4.92 -15.21 34.40
CA LYS A 550 3.83 -16.01 34.97
C LYS A 550 2.65 -15.09 35.19
N VAL A 551 1.49 -15.49 34.71
CA VAL A 551 0.24 -14.73 34.82
C VAL A 551 -0.75 -15.54 35.66
N GLU A 552 -1.22 -14.97 36.76
CA GLU A 552 -2.24 -15.55 37.63
C GLU A 552 -3.49 -14.66 37.63
N GLY A 553 -4.64 -15.25 37.33
CA GLY A 553 -5.93 -14.54 37.17
C GLY A 553 -6.31 -14.24 35.76
N GLU A 554 -7.53 -13.75 35.60
CA GLU A 554 -8.10 -13.38 34.28
C GLU A 554 -7.99 -11.86 34.08
N PHE A 555 -7.90 -11.47 32.78
CA PHE A 555 -7.84 -10.06 32.37
C PHE A 555 -8.65 -9.84 31.09
N PRO A 556 -9.20 -8.62 30.88
CA PRO A 556 -9.86 -8.25 29.64
C PRO A 556 -8.91 -8.39 28.44
N LYS A 557 -9.39 -8.96 27.33
CA LYS A 557 -8.60 -9.16 26.12
C LYS A 557 -9.17 -8.32 24.99
N TYR A 558 -8.30 -7.64 24.27
CA TYR A 558 -8.65 -6.80 23.13
C TYR A 558 -9.35 -7.62 22.04
N GLY A 559 -10.39 -7.04 21.43
CA GLY A 559 -11.21 -7.69 20.41
C GLY A 559 -12.52 -8.29 20.93
N ASN A 560 -12.99 -7.88 22.11
CA ASN A 560 -14.22 -8.38 22.74
C ASN A 560 -15.21 -7.27 23.10
N ASP A 561 -15.04 -6.07 22.53
CA ASP A 561 -15.85 -4.87 22.80
C ASP A 561 -15.88 -4.52 24.29
N ASP A 562 -14.75 -4.62 24.96
CA ASP A 562 -14.57 -4.34 26.37
C ASP A 562 -13.76 -3.04 26.55
N ASP A 563 -14.42 -1.96 26.97
CA ASP A 563 -13.81 -0.64 27.12
C ASP A 563 -12.61 -0.64 28.10
N ARG A 564 -12.57 -1.57 29.07
CA ARG A 564 -11.44 -1.67 30.03
C ARG A 564 -10.11 -1.92 29.33
N VAL A 565 -10.11 -2.60 28.19
CA VAL A 565 -8.91 -2.91 27.41
C VAL A 565 -8.85 -2.11 26.10
N ASP A 566 -10.00 -1.82 25.48
CA ASP A 566 -10.05 -1.04 24.24
C ASP A 566 -9.56 0.39 24.45
N ASP A 567 -9.87 1.01 25.60
CA ASP A 567 -9.35 2.32 25.99
C ASP A 567 -7.82 2.34 26.12
N ILE A 568 -7.20 1.23 26.55
CA ILE A 568 -5.72 1.12 26.57
C ILE A 568 -5.15 1.22 25.15
N ALA A 569 -5.81 0.61 24.15
CA ALA A 569 -5.39 0.70 22.76
C ALA A 569 -5.45 2.15 22.24
N VAL A 570 -6.58 2.85 22.53
CA VAL A 570 -6.78 4.24 22.15
C VAL A 570 -5.76 5.17 22.82
N GLU A 571 -5.52 4.99 24.12
CA GLU A 571 -4.53 5.78 24.87
C GLU A 571 -3.12 5.57 24.30
N LEU A 572 -2.74 4.34 23.99
CA LEU A 572 -1.40 3.99 23.54
C LEU A 572 -1.08 4.62 22.17
N VAL A 573 -1.96 4.49 21.18
CA VAL A 573 -1.72 5.10 19.86
C VAL A 573 -1.79 6.62 19.93
N SER A 574 -2.66 7.19 20.78
CA SER A 574 -2.79 8.63 20.97
C SER A 574 -1.54 9.22 21.60
N PHE A 575 -1.02 8.57 22.64
CA PHE A 575 0.22 8.97 23.30
C PHE A 575 1.40 8.93 22.34
N PHE A 576 1.58 7.83 21.60
CA PHE A 576 2.70 7.70 20.66
C PHE A 576 2.63 8.73 19.52
N SER A 577 1.44 8.99 18.98
CA SER A 577 1.24 10.04 17.97
C SER A 577 1.58 11.43 18.53
N ALA A 578 1.21 11.72 19.76
CA ALA A 578 1.54 12.99 20.42
C ALA A 578 3.06 13.16 20.62
N GLU A 579 3.76 12.08 20.99
CA GLU A 579 5.22 12.12 21.12
C GLU A 579 5.91 12.36 19.76
N LEU A 580 5.51 11.67 18.70
CA LEU A 580 6.04 11.89 17.34
C LEU A 580 5.93 13.37 16.91
N LYS A 581 4.78 14.00 17.17
CA LYS A 581 4.50 15.39 16.80
C LYS A 581 5.34 16.44 17.53
N LYS A 582 6.10 16.08 18.56
CA LYS A 582 7.04 16.97 19.25
C LYS A 582 8.32 17.24 18.45
N HIS A 583 8.61 16.43 17.44
CA HIS A 583 9.86 16.46 16.68
C HIS A 583 9.63 16.93 15.25
N ALA A 584 10.49 17.87 14.78
CA ALA A 584 10.39 18.43 13.44
C ALA A 584 10.74 17.40 12.36
N LEU A 585 10.02 17.47 11.24
CA LEU A 585 10.24 16.63 10.08
C LEU A 585 10.90 17.35 8.92
N TYR A 586 11.67 16.60 8.16
CA TYR A 586 12.29 17.08 6.92
C TYR A 586 11.23 17.61 5.95
N ARG A 587 11.49 18.80 5.37
CA ARG A 587 10.60 19.52 4.45
C ARG A 587 9.18 19.77 5.00
N ASP A 588 9.07 20.01 6.30
CA ASP A 588 7.81 20.31 6.99
C ASP A 588 6.70 19.29 6.73
N ALA A 589 7.08 18.02 6.59
CA ALA A 589 6.11 16.94 6.38
C ALA A 589 5.14 16.81 7.57
N ILE A 590 3.91 16.43 7.27
CA ILE A 590 2.86 16.26 8.28
C ILE A 590 2.96 14.86 8.88
N HIS A 591 3.01 14.75 10.20
CA HIS A 591 3.02 13.47 10.90
C HIS A 591 1.69 12.75 10.74
N THR A 592 1.73 11.52 10.27
CA THR A 592 0.60 10.58 10.27
C THR A 592 1.02 9.26 10.92
N LEU A 593 0.08 8.51 11.46
CA LEU A 593 0.34 7.23 12.12
C LEU A 593 -0.56 6.14 11.55
N SER A 594 -0.06 4.91 11.50
CA SER A 594 -0.85 3.73 11.14
C SER A 594 -0.71 2.60 12.16
N ALA A 595 -1.81 1.89 12.39
CA ALA A 595 -1.82 0.55 12.98
C ALA A 595 -1.91 -0.47 11.84
N LEU A 596 -0.78 -0.76 11.20
CA LEU A 596 -0.66 -1.60 10.02
C LEU A 596 0.68 -2.33 10.04
N THR A 597 0.69 -3.66 9.90
CA THR A 597 1.94 -4.45 9.90
C THR A 597 2.31 -5.04 8.56
N ILE A 598 1.38 -5.09 7.61
CA ILE A 598 1.56 -5.90 6.39
C ILE A 598 1.78 -7.37 6.82
N THR A 599 2.49 -8.22 6.09
CA THR A 599 2.88 -9.57 6.52
C THR A 599 4.10 -9.59 7.45
N SER A 600 4.68 -8.44 7.74
CA SER A 600 5.84 -8.32 8.64
C SER A 600 5.53 -8.59 10.12
N ASN A 601 4.24 -8.82 10.47
CA ASN A 601 3.82 -9.28 11.80
C ASN A 601 4.56 -10.57 12.24
N VAL A 602 4.88 -11.47 11.32
CA VAL A 602 5.70 -12.66 11.58
C VAL A 602 7.11 -12.26 12.00
N MET A 603 7.75 -11.37 11.23
CA MET A 603 9.13 -10.91 11.50
C MET A 603 9.22 -10.13 12.82
N TYR A 604 8.24 -9.29 13.14
CA TYR A 604 8.21 -8.60 14.43
C TYR A 604 8.09 -9.58 15.59
N GLY A 605 7.27 -10.62 15.45
CA GLY A 605 7.14 -11.68 16.44
C GLY A 605 8.44 -12.42 16.68
N LYS A 606 9.16 -12.80 15.60
CA LYS A 606 10.48 -13.45 15.66
C LYS A 606 11.51 -12.62 16.44
N LYS A 607 11.46 -11.31 16.34
CA LYS A 607 12.39 -10.38 16.99
C LYS A 607 11.95 -9.95 18.41
N THR A 608 10.89 -10.53 18.96
CA THR A 608 10.33 -10.13 20.26
C THR A 608 10.26 -11.32 21.20
N GLY A 609 10.77 -11.14 22.40
CA GLY A 609 10.74 -12.11 23.49
C GLY A 609 9.31 -12.42 23.98
N THR A 610 9.20 -13.25 25.01
CA THR A 610 7.91 -13.54 25.68
C THR A 610 7.33 -12.24 26.26
N THR A 611 6.01 -12.08 26.18
CA THR A 611 5.31 -10.86 26.62
C THR A 611 4.33 -11.13 27.77
N PRO A 612 4.01 -10.13 28.61
CA PRO A 612 3.17 -10.27 29.80
C PRO A 612 1.76 -10.83 29.56
N ASP A 613 1.22 -10.71 28.33
CA ASP A 613 -0.06 -11.30 27.94
C ASP A 613 -0.01 -12.84 27.73
N GLY A 614 1.17 -13.45 27.86
CA GLY A 614 1.43 -14.88 27.68
C GLY A 614 1.80 -15.29 26.25
N ARG A 615 2.05 -14.34 25.31
CA ARG A 615 2.64 -14.64 24.00
C ARG A 615 4.09 -15.10 24.20
N LYS A 616 4.47 -16.21 23.60
CA LYS A 616 5.82 -16.74 23.71
C LYS A 616 6.79 -16.09 22.71
N ALA A 617 8.07 -16.09 23.05
CA ALA A 617 9.15 -15.59 22.19
C ALA A 617 9.06 -16.21 20.80
N GLY A 618 9.18 -15.37 19.76
CA GLY A 618 9.15 -15.81 18.37
C GLY A 618 7.76 -16.03 17.77
N GLU A 619 6.69 -16.11 18.55
CA GLU A 619 5.32 -16.21 18.00
C GLU A 619 4.96 -14.94 17.18
N PRO A 620 4.30 -15.08 16.02
CA PRO A 620 3.83 -13.95 15.23
C PRO A 620 2.93 -13.01 16.02
N PHE A 621 2.95 -11.72 15.66
CA PHE A 621 1.92 -10.76 16.09
C PHE A 621 0.66 -10.94 15.24
N ALA A 622 -0.48 -10.40 15.72
CA ALA A 622 -1.63 -10.19 14.87
C ALA A 622 -1.34 -9.09 13.83
N PRO A 623 -1.92 -9.14 12.62
CA PRO A 623 -1.71 -8.12 11.61
C PRO A 623 -2.44 -6.81 11.97
N GLY A 624 -1.76 -5.68 11.77
CA GLY A 624 -2.35 -4.34 11.92
C GLY A 624 -2.97 -4.09 13.28
N ALA A 625 -4.22 -3.69 13.25
CA ALA A 625 -5.04 -3.43 14.44
C ALA A 625 -5.86 -4.64 14.92
N ASN A 626 -5.68 -5.80 14.29
CA ASN A 626 -6.40 -7.01 14.67
C ASN A 626 -6.13 -7.43 16.11
N PRO A 627 -7.13 -8.01 16.78
CA PRO A 627 -6.93 -8.75 18.02
C PRO A 627 -5.93 -9.90 17.82
N ARG A 628 -5.23 -10.30 18.88
CA ARG A 628 -4.39 -11.49 18.83
C ARG A 628 -5.25 -12.73 18.59
N HIS A 629 -4.75 -13.64 17.74
CA HIS A 629 -5.47 -14.85 17.33
C HIS A 629 -6.04 -15.63 18.51
N GLY A 630 -7.34 -15.95 18.44
CA GLY A 630 -8.09 -16.67 19.46
C GLY A 630 -8.40 -15.86 20.73
N ARG A 631 -8.12 -14.56 20.76
CA ARG A 631 -8.49 -13.67 21.89
C ARG A 631 -9.87 -13.06 21.74
N ASP A 632 -10.32 -12.84 20.53
CA ASP A 632 -11.63 -12.30 20.13
C ASP A 632 -12.72 -13.38 20.20
N SER A 633 -13.09 -13.77 21.42
CA SER A 633 -13.98 -14.90 21.68
C SER A 633 -15.47 -14.52 21.78
N HIS A 634 -15.82 -13.25 21.74
CA HIS A 634 -17.20 -12.76 21.86
C HIS A 634 -17.92 -12.58 20.52
N GLY A 635 -17.37 -13.17 19.43
CA GLY A 635 -17.96 -13.16 18.10
C GLY A 635 -17.45 -12.04 17.20
N ALA A 636 -17.88 -12.11 15.93
CA ALA A 636 -17.42 -11.25 14.86
C ALA A 636 -17.64 -9.75 15.12
N LEU A 637 -18.84 -9.39 15.58
CA LEU A 637 -19.20 -7.99 15.78
C LEU A 637 -18.41 -7.35 16.92
N ALA A 638 -18.18 -8.09 18.02
CA ALA A 638 -17.37 -7.60 19.14
C ALA A 638 -15.91 -7.33 18.70
N SER A 639 -15.34 -8.22 17.87
CA SER A 639 -14.00 -8.04 17.30
C SER A 639 -13.93 -6.77 16.44
N LEU A 640 -14.90 -6.56 15.56
CA LEU A 640 -14.98 -5.37 14.73
C LEU A 640 -15.18 -4.08 15.55
N ASN A 641 -16.03 -4.12 16.58
CA ASN A 641 -16.30 -2.96 17.45
C ASN A 641 -15.03 -2.49 18.19
N SER A 642 -14.23 -3.40 18.74
CA SER A 642 -12.96 -3.04 19.37
C SER A 642 -12.02 -2.28 18.43
N VAL A 643 -11.88 -2.76 17.19
CA VAL A 643 -11.02 -2.10 16.19
C VAL A 643 -11.58 -0.74 15.76
N ALA A 644 -12.91 -0.62 15.65
CA ALA A 644 -13.58 0.63 15.27
C ALA A 644 -13.33 1.79 16.24
N LYS A 645 -13.00 1.50 17.52
CA LYS A 645 -12.68 2.51 18.54
C LYS A 645 -11.35 3.22 18.32
N ILE A 646 -10.42 2.65 17.51
CA ILE A 646 -9.13 3.27 17.24
C ILE A 646 -9.34 4.53 16.39
N PRO A 647 -8.91 5.73 16.87
CA PRO A 647 -9.29 7.00 16.29
C PRO A 647 -8.49 7.29 15.01
N TYR A 648 -9.11 7.14 13.85
CA TYR A 648 -8.48 7.43 12.57
C TYR A 648 -8.19 8.92 12.38
N ARG A 649 -9.23 9.77 12.40
CA ARG A 649 -9.08 11.21 12.06
C ARG A 649 -8.12 11.97 12.98
N ALA A 650 -8.14 11.65 14.25
CA ALA A 650 -7.35 12.38 15.25
C ALA A 650 -5.91 11.87 15.37
N VAL A 651 -5.69 10.56 15.12
CA VAL A 651 -4.46 9.87 15.49
C VAL A 651 -3.88 9.04 14.35
N CYS A 652 -4.64 8.09 13.78
CA CYS A 652 -4.12 7.07 12.89
C CYS A 652 -4.43 7.37 11.41
N GLN A 653 -4.14 8.58 10.94
CA GLN A 653 -4.49 9.06 9.60
C GLN A 653 -3.79 8.32 8.45
N ASP A 654 -2.71 7.59 8.73
CA ASP A 654 -2.06 6.72 7.74
C ASP A 654 -2.71 5.32 7.66
N GLY A 655 -3.71 5.03 8.51
CA GLY A 655 -4.58 3.86 8.40
C GLY A 655 -4.68 2.99 9.65
N VAL A 656 -5.85 2.40 9.81
CA VAL A 656 -6.15 1.36 10.80
C VAL A 656 -6.55 0.11 10.04
N SER A 657 -5.62 -0.81 9.86
CA SER A 657 -5.84 -2.02 9.07
C SER A 657 -6.50 -3.11 9.91
N ASN A 658 -7.60 -3.64 9.40
CA ASN A 658 -8.29 -4.79 9.96
C ASN A 658 -8.49 -5.86 8.89
N THR A 659 -8.20 -7.13 9.22
CA THR A 659 -8.44 -8.29 8.35
C THR A 659 -9.43 -9.21 9.04
N PHE A 660 -10.58 -9.38 8.43
CA PHE A 660 -11.72 -10.13 8.93
C PHE A 660 -11.90 -11.41 8.13
N SER A 661 -11.95 -12.55 8.81
CA SER A 661 -12.20 -13.84 8.18
C SER A 661 -13.48 -14.46 8.76
N ILE A 662 -14.38 -14.84 7.88
CA ILE A 662 -15.69 -15.43 8.25
C ILE A 662 -15.97 -16.65 7.37
N THR A 663 -16.56 -17.69 7.97
CA THR A 663 -16.98 -18.84 7.18
C THR A 663 -18.21 -18.52 6.35
N PRO A 664 -18.36 -19.09 5.14
CA PRO A 664 -19.54 -18.85 4.31
C PRO A 664 -20.86 -19.19 5.02
N SER A 665 -20.87 -20.23 5.86
CA SER A 665 -22.05 -20.66 6.62
C SER A 665 -22.46 -19.68 7.73
N ALA A 666 -21.47 -19.01 8.36
CA ALA A 666 -21.75 -17.98 9.36
C ALA A 666 -22.29 -16.69 8.70
N LEU A 667 -21.84 -16.40 7.49
CA LEU A 667 -22.32 -15.23 6.75
C LEU A 667 -23.75 -15.40 6.23
N GLY A 668 -24.20 -16.64 5.89
CA GLY A 668 -25.56 -16.90 5.46
C GLY A 668 -25.74 -18.25 4.78
N LYS A 669 -26.99 -18.71 4.68
CA LYS A 669 -27.36 -20.02 4.10
C LYS A 669 -27.46 -19.96 2.57
N SER A 670 -27.86 -18.83 2.01
CA SER A 670 -27.97 -18.59 0.57
C SER A 670 -26.97 -17.53 0.12
N GLU A 671 -26.71 -17.46 -1.17
CA GLU A 671 -25.87 -16.42 -1.77
C GLU A 671 -26.43 -15.01 -1.48
N GLU A 672 -27.73 -14.82 -1.66
CA GLU A 672 -28.41 -13.55 -1.38
C GLU A 672 -28.29 -13.16 0.10
N GLU A 673 -28.47 -14.10 1.04
CA GLU A 673 -28.27 -13.81 2.46
C GLU A 673 -26.82 -13.41 2.76
N ARG A 674 -25.84 -14.10 2.19
CA ARG A 674 -24.42 -13.78 2.38
C ARG A 674 -24.09 -12.38 1.88
N MET A 675 -24.55 -12.01 0.69
CA MET A 675 -24.36 -10.67 0.15
C MET A 675 -24.97 -9.59 1.06
N LYS A 676 -26.24 -9.75 1.44
CA LYS A 676 -26.94 -8.79 2.31
C LYS A 676 -26.26 -8.66 3.68
N ASN A 677 -25.85 -9.77 4.27
CA ASN A 677 -25.21 -9.78 5.57
C ASN A 677 -23.82 -9.13 5.51
N LEU A 678 -23.05 -9.34 4.43
CA LEU A 678 -21.77 -8.67 4.25
C LEU A 678 -21.96 -7.15 4.08
N VAL A 679 -22.96 -6.71 3.30
CA VAL A 679 -23.31 -5.27 3.17
C VAL A 679 -23.69 -4.68 4.54
N MET A 680 -24.46 -5.40 5.36
CA MET A 680 -24.85 -4.94 6.69
C MET A 680 -23.64 -4.84 7.64
N ILE A 681 -22.71 -5.80 7.60
CA ILE A 681 -21.47 -5.75 8.37
C ILE A 681 -20.64 -4.53 7.98
N LEU A 682 -20.43 -4.31 6.69
CA LEU A 682 -19.68 -3.14 6.19
C LEU A 682 -20.33 -1.83 6.62
N ASN A 683 -21.65 -1.71 6.44
CA ASN A 683 -22.39 -0.53 6.88
C ASN A 683 -22.27 -0.30 8.39
N GLY A 684 -22.49 -1.36 9.20
CA GLY A 684 -22.43 -1.27 10.67
C GLY A 684 -21.03 -0.94 11.17
N TYR A 685 -19.99 -1.50 10.56
CA TYR A 685 -18.60 -1.25 10.93
C TYR A 685 -18.18 0.19 10.59
N PHE A 686 -18.48 0.65 9.38
CA PHE A 686 -18.04 1.97 8.93
C PHE A 686 -18.83 3.13 9.55
N ILE A 687 -20.11 2.95 9.91
CA ILE A 687 -20.88 3.98 10.60
C ILE A 687 -20.33 4.29 12.02
N GLN A 688 -19.62 3.34 12.63
CA GLN A 688 -18.94 3.54 13.91
C GLN A 688 -17.64 4.34 13.78
N GLY A 689 -17.23 4.72 12.57
CA GLY A 689 -15.99 5.46 12.32
C GLY A 689 -14.77 4.58 12.09
N ALA A 690 -14.96 3.28 11.86
CA ALA A 690 -13.90 2.38 11.44
C ALA A 690 -13.35 2.79 10.07
N HIS A 691 -12.06 2.51 9.83
CA HIS A 691 -11.35 2.98 8.64
C HIS A 691 -11.34 1.96 7.51
N HIS A 692 -10.83 0.76 7.73
CA HIS A 692 -10.50 -0.22 6.69
C HIS A 692 -10.94 -1.63 7.08
N LEU A 693 -11.37 -2.41 6.08
CA LEU A 693 -11.67 -3.83 6.24
C LEU A 693 -11.21 -4.66 5.03
N ASN A 694 -10.33 -5.61 5.29
CA ASN A 694 -10.14 -6.78 4.43
C ASN A 694 -11.17 -7.84 4.81
N VAL A 695 -11.78 -8.50 3.83
CA VAL A 695 -12.73 -9.59 4.06
C VAL A 695 -12.23 -10.85 3.35
N ASN A 696 -12.11 -11.95 4.11
CA ASN A 696 -11.92 -13.30 3.59
C ASN A 696 -13.18 -14.13 3.90
N VAL A 697 -13.81 -14.69 2.89
CA VAL A 697 -14.98 -15.55 3.03
C VAL A 697 -14.61 -16.98 2.67
N MET A 698 -14.01 -17.71 3.60
CA MET A 698 -13.47 -19.06 3.35
C MET A 698 -13.43 -19.91 4.62
N ASN A 699 -13.20 -21.20 4.43
CA ASN A 699 -12.99 -22.14 5.53
C ASN A 699 -11.50 -22.38 5.75
N ARG A 700 -11.13 -22.66 7.00
CA ARG A 700 -9.74 -22.95 7.39
C ARG A 700 -9.19 -24.20 6.68
N GLU A 701 -10.02 -25.20 6.45
CA GLU A 701 -9.68 -26.46 5.79
C GLU A 701 -9.18 -26.25 4.36
N LEU A 702 -9.73 -25.27 3.64
CA LEU A 702 -9.24 -24.86 2.32
C LEU A 702 -7.77 -24.44 2.35
N LEU A 703 -7.40 -23.64 3.35
CA LEU A 703 -6.02 -23.16 3.50
C LEU A 703 -5.06 -24.28 3.91
N ILE A 704 -5.51 -25.23 4.72
CA ILE A 704 -4.72 -26.40 5.09
C ILE A 704 -4.48 -27.27 3.85
N ASP A 705 -5.51 -27.57 3.05
CA ASP A 705 -5.34 -28.34 1.80
C ASP A 705 -4.47 -27.60 0.79
N ALA A 706 -4.62 -26.28 0.66
CA ALA A 706 -3.78 -25.45 -0.21
C ALA A 706 -2.32 -25.39 0.23
N MET A 707 -2.04 -25.45 1.53
CA MET A 707 -0.70 -25.50 2.08
C MET A 707 -0.02 -26.86 1.82
N GLU A 708 -0.78 -27.95 1.82
CA GLU A 708 -0.30 -29.30 1.59
C GLU A 708 -0.26 -29.67 0.10
N HIS A 709 -1.14 -29.08 -0.71
CA HIS A 709 -1.31 -29.34 -2.13
C HIS A 709 -1.36 -28.06 -2.96
N PRO A 710 -0.28 -27.23 -2.96
CA PRO A 710 -0.27 -25.93 -3.63
C PRO A 710 -0.53 -26.01 -5.14
N GLU A 711 -0.24 -27.14 -5.76
CA GLU A 711 -0.48 -27.39 -7.19
C GLU A 711 -1.96 -27.42 -7.55
N LYS A 712 -2.87 -27.72 -6.60
CA LYS A 712 -4.32 -27.66 -6.80
C LYS A 712 -4.86 -26.22 -6.74
N TYR A 713 -4.12 -25.31 -6.10
CA TYR A 713 -4.56 -23.94 -5.79
C TYR A 713 -3.56 -22.85 -6.26
N PRO A 714 -3.11 -22.88 -7.52
CA PRO A 714 -2.01 -22.01 -7.97
C PRO A 714 -2.35 -20.52 -7.94
N THR A 715 -3.64 -20.16 -7.93
CA THR A 715 -4.14 -18.78 -7.95
C THR A 715 -4.96 -18.41 -6.71
N LEU A 716 -4.98 -19.28 -5.67
CA LEU A 716 -5.72 -18.98 -4.45
C LEU A 716 -5.25 -17.66 -3.85
N THR A 717 -6.14 -16.70 -3.84
CA THR A 717 -5.89 -15.35 -3.32
C THR A 717 -6.43 -15.25 -1.90
N ILE A 718 -5.64 -14.64 -1.02
CA ILE A 718 -6.05 -14.37 0.36
C ILE A 718 -5.69 -12.94 0.75
N ARG A 719 -6.60 -12.28 1.47
CA ARG A 719 -6.35 -10.98 2.09
C ARG A 719 -5.53 -11.17 3.36
N VAL A 720 -4.41 -10.47 3.48
CA VAL A 720 -3.47 -10.66 4.60
C VAL A 720 -3.39 -9.48 5.57
N SER A 721 -3.16 -8.29 5.09
CA SER A 721 -3.12 -7.07 5.91
C SER A 721 -3.08 -5.82 5.02
N GLY A 722 -4.22 -5.33 4.56
CA GLY A 722 -4.33 -4.20 3.64
C GLY A 722 -4.03 -4.53 2.17
N TYR A 723 -3.74 -5.79 1.84
CA TYR A 723 -3.55 -6.28 0.47
C TYR A 723 -3.81 -7.79 0.40
N ALA A 724 -3.84 -8.32 -0.82
CA ALA A 724 -3.95 -9.74 -1.08
C ALA A 724 -2.63 -10.32 -1.59
N VAL A 725 -2.49 -11.63 -1.43
CA VAL A 725 -1.36 -12.41 -1.98
C VAL A 725 -1.86 -13.74 -2.51
N ASN A 726 -1.10 -14.37 -3.38
CA ASN A 726 -1.28 -15.79 -3.67
C ASN A 726 -0.79 -16.59 -2.46
N PHE A 727 -1.65 -17.40 -1.88
CA PHE A 727 -1.37 -18.16 -0.66
C PHE A 727 -0.15 -19.08 -0.80
N SER A 728 0.06 -19.66 -1.99
CA SER A 728 1.21 -20.51 -2.30
C SER A 728 2.55 -19.76 -2.32
N ARG A 729 2.56 -18.42 -2.43
CA ARG A 729 3.78 -17.60 -2.39
C ARG A 729 4.22 -17.20 -0.99
N LEU A 730 3.38 -17.40 0.00
CA LEU A 730 3.73 -17.18 1.40
C LEU A 730 4.72 -18.23 1.88
N SER A 731 5.66 -17.84 2.76
CA SER A 731 6.48 -18.81 3.47
C SER A 731 5.61 -19.73 4.35
N ARG A 732 6.11 -20.93 4.67
CA ARG A 732 5.38 -21.88 5.54
C ARG A 732 4.94 -21.24 6.86
N GLU A 733 5.77 -20.37 7.44
CA GLU A 733 5.46 -19.66 8.69
C GLU A 733 4.32 -18.67 8.51
N GLN A 734 4.34 -17.93 7.40
CA GLN A 734 3.26 -16.98 7.06
C GLN A 734 1.96 -17.71 6.74
N GLN A 735 2.00 -18.86 6.05
CA GLN A 735 0.83 -19.71 5.82
C GLN A 735 0.23 -20.19 7.14
N LEU A 736 1.07 -20.69 8.05
CA LEU A 736 0.63 -21.15 9.37
C LEU A 736 0.08 -20.00 10.23
N GLU A 737 0.63 -18.79 10.12
CA GLU A 737 0.10 -17.61 10.79
C GLU A 737 -1.32 -17.32 10.29
N VAL A 738 -1.53 -17.30 8.97
CA VAL A 738 -2.85 -17.05 8.36
C VAL A 738 -3.87 -18.12 8.77
N ILE A 739 -3.48 -19.39 8.77
CA ILE A 739 -4.35 -20.51 9.18
C ILE A 739 -4.75 -20.41 10.66
N LYS A 740 -3.87 -19.85 11.51
CA LYS A 740 -4.13 -19.66 12.94
C LYS A 740 -5.02 -18.47 13.27
N ARG A 741 -5.28 -17.58 12.31
CA ARG A 741 -6.18 -16.42 12.52
C ARG A 741 -7.57 -16.87 12.95
N THR A 742 -8.29 -15.99 13.62
CA THR A 742 -9.68 -16.24 13.97
C THR A 742 -10.52 -16.29 12.69
N PHE A 743 -11.21 -17.41 12.48
CA PHE A 743 -12.28 -17.54 11.51
C PHE A 743 -13.59 -17.53 12.27
N HIS A 744 -14.38 -16.49 12.09
CA HIS A 744 -15.65 -16.37 12.78
C HIS A 744 -16.66 -17.36 12.21
N GLU A 745 -17.17 -18.24 13.07
CA GLU A 745 -18.17 -19.26 12.74
C GLU A 745 -19.60 -18.79 13.08
N SER A 746 -19.73 -17.62 13.69
CA SER A 746 -20.98 -16.93 13.99
C SER A 746 -20.80 -15.43 13.97
N MET A 747 -21.89 -14.73 13.73
CA MET A 747 -21.96 -13.27 13.76
C MET A 747 -21.84 -12.68 15.15
#